data_0f19dd75d4b265714136d6e261eea3b5
#
_entry.id   0f19dd75d4b265714136d6e261eea3b5
#
_cell.length_a   1.000
_cell.length_b   1.000
_cell.length_c   1.000
_cell.angle_alpha   90.00
_cell.angle_beta   90.00
_cell.angle_gamma   90.00
#
_symmetry.space_group_name_H-M   'P 1'
#
loop_
_entity.id
_entity.type
_entity.pdbx_description
1 polymer ?
#
loop_
_entity_poly.entity_id
_entity_poly.type
_entity_poly.pdbx_seq_one_letter_code
_entity_poly.pdbx_strand_id
1 'polypeptide(L)'
;MNTVASLKEITHRYGDTVAVDNASVNIPAGCMVGFIGPDGVGKSTLLALISGVRIIQQGYIEVFGGNIAERAYREKVCPRIAYMPQGLGKNLYMSLSVYENVDFFGRLFGQAEKERRERIMELLESTGLAPFKDRPAGQLSGGMKQKLGLCCALIHDPDLLILDEPTTGVDPLSRRQFWELIDRLRKRGDGMSVMVATAYMEEAERFDWLIAMDDGKILSEGSPRDIMTQTGSDDLDTAFIRLLPPEKQRGHHRLIVPPRAADADERPAIIAQELTMKFGDFTAVDHVSFSIQKGEIFGFLGSNGCGKTTTMKMLTGLLSPSEGKAWLFGEETKANDIETRKRVGYMTQAFSLYSELSVYQNLLLHARLFHIPAEQIERRIQQMLTRFDLEEYKEVDAADLPLGIRQRLSLAVAVIHKPEMLILDEPTSGVDPVSRDSFWELLIDLSRNDGVTIFVSTHFMNEGERCDRISLMHQGKVLASDTPEALTRFRGKETLEDAFIDYLEDVQELNPPSEHSDDAPLRAVNESHTNRFFSPLRLFGYAYRESLELIRDPVRLVFALLGTGILMLILGFGITMDVEDLRFAVLDQDGTPQSRQYTQNLAGSRYFVEHSPLHSLQELDHRMKSGELSVALVIPPGFGEDMKKGRYTEIAAWVDGAMPFRAETIRGYIQGMHLEYIRQLARDTLGYVPDISPINIQMRYRYNQDFKSIYAMVPAVLPMLLIFIPSILMALSVVREKELGSITNFYATPVTRLEFLVGKQLPYIVISMVGFLILLVLAVSVFGVYPKGSLLTLSLGALLYVTITTGIGFLMSSFMKTQIAALAGTAIFTLLPTVNFSGLKDPVSSLEGVGAFVGYIFPATYFINISRGIFSKSLAFEDLYRDFMAMAIILVVISLVSMMLLKKQES
;
A
#
# COMPACT_ATOMS: atom_id res chain seq x y z
N MET A 1 43.82 2.86 13.29
CA MET A 1 43.06 2.49 12.07
C MET A 1 42.21 3.67 11.67
N ASN A 2 42.15 4.02 10.38
CA ASN A 2 41.20 5.03 9.92
C ASN A 2 39.79 4.52 10.19
N THR A 3 38.93 5.36 10.78
CA THR A 3 37.53 5.00 11.06
C THR A 3 36.61 5.58 9.99
N VAL A 4 35.67 4.77 9.48
CA VAL A 4 34.64 5.25 8.55
C VAL A 4 33.46 5.86 9.30
N ALA A 5 33.11 5.31 10.47
CA ALA A 5 32.11 5.86 11.38
C ALA A 5 32.50 5.67 12.83
N SER A 6 32.10 6.59 13.70
CA SER A 6 32.30 6.56 15.16
C SER A 6 30.99 6.91 15.84
N LEU A 7 30.53 6.03 16.72
CA LEU A 7 29.31 6.19 17.51
C LEU A 7 29.69 6.39 18.97
N LYS A 8 29.03 7.36 19.63
CA LYS A 8 29.28 7.66 21.05
C LYS A 8 27.94 7.84 21.77
N GLU A 9 27.69 6.97 22.75
CA GLU A 9 26.52 7.02 23.65
C GLU A 9 25.18 7.10 22.92
N ILE A 10 25.02 6.30 21.87
CA ILE A 10 23.81 6.30 21.05
C ILE A 10 22.67 5.59 21.77
N THR A 11 21.59 6.33 21.98
CA THR A 11 20.33 5.76 22.48
C THR A 11 19.18 6.13 21.55
N HIS A 12 18.37 5.13 21.17
CA HIS A 12 17.21 5.30 20.30
C HIS A 12 16.01 4.49 20.79
N ARG A 13 14.83 5.14 20.81
CA ARG A 13 13.58 4.54 21.30
C ARG A 13 12.47 4.60 20.30
N TYR A 14 11.62 3.58 20.28
CA TYR A 14 10.35 3.51 19.58
C TYR A 14 9.22 3.46 20.60
N GLY A 15 8.57 4.59 20.86
CA GLY A 15 7.64 4.69 21.96
C GLY A 15 8.33 4.34 23.29
N ASP A 16 7.85 3.31 23.96
CA ASP A 16 8.41 2.84 25.23
C ASP A 16 9.57 1.85 25.06
N THR A 17 9.76 1.28 23.86
CA THR A 17 10.79 0.26 23.60
C THR A 17 12.12 0.92 23.27
N VAL A 18 13.18 0.51 23.99
CA VAL A 18 14.56 0.92 23.75
C VAL A 18 15.15 -0.01 22.70
N ALA A 19 15.41 0.49 21.49
CA ALA A 19 15.99 -0.31 20.41
C ALA A 19 17.53 -0.28 20.40
N VAL A 20 18.13 0.82 20.87
CA VAL A 20 19.58 0.96 21.06
C VAL A 20 19.79 1.65 22.39
N ASP A 21 20.64 1.10 23.25
CA ASP A 21 20.90 1.56 24.60
C ASP A 21 22.38 1.86 24.80
N ASN A 22 22.74 3.13 24.81
CA ASN A 22 24.08 3.64 25.09
C ASN A 22 25.22 2.98 24.28
N ALA A 23 24.96 2.74 22.97
CA ALA A 23 25.93 2.08 22.11
C ALA A 23 27.08 3.02 21.72
N SER A 24 28.30 2.53 21.90
CA SER A 24 29.53 3.23 21.52
C SER A 24 30.46 2.26 20.80
N VAL A 25 30.89 2.62 19.56
CA VAL A 25 31.75 1.78 18.74
C VAL A 25 32.49 2.59 17.67
N ASN A 26 33.69 2.14 17.32
CA ASN A 26 34.47 2.70 16.23
C ASN A 26 34.54 1.70 15.07
N ILE A 27 34.06 2.08 13.90
CA ILE A 27 33.96 1.22 12.74
C ILE A 27 35.14 1.48 11.82
N PRO A 28 36.00 0.48 11.56
CA PRO A 28 37.17 0.65 10.73
C PRO A 28 36.81 0.87 9.25
N ALA A 29 37.64 1.65 8.55
CA ALA A 29 37.45 1.97 7.13
C ALA A 29 38.10 0.91 6.21
N GLY A 30 37.57 0.76 4.99
CA GLY A 30 38.12 -0.12 3.95
C GLY A 30 37.94 -1.62 4.20
N CYS A 31 37.10 -2.02 5.15
CA CYS A 31 36.83 -3.40 5.49
C CYS A 31 35.31 -3.70 5.47
N MET A 32 34.99 -4.99 5.57
CA MET A 32 33.63 -5.49 5.72
C MET A 32 33.32 -5.69 7.20
N VAL A 33 32.38 -4.92 7.73
CA VAL A 33 31.98 -4.96 9.13
C VAL A 33 30.60 -5.58 9.28
N GLY A 34 30.48 -6.63 10.06
CA GLY A 34 29.23 -7.32 10.36
C GLY A 34 28.63 -6.88 11.70
N PHE A 35 27.36 -6.47 11.70
CA PHE A 35 26.55 -6.35 12.91
C PHE A 35 25.77 -7.65 13.10
N ILE A 36 26.14 -8.43 14.12
CA ILE A 36 25.55 -9.74 14.37
C ILE A 36 24.71 -9.75 15.65
N GLY A 37 23.68 -10.55 15.66
CA GLY A 37 22.78 -10.72 16.81
C GLY A 37 21.36 -11.07 16.41
N PRO A 38 20.49 -11.37 17.39
CA PRO A 38 19.09 -11.70 17.16
C PRO A 38 18.31 -10.60 16.44
N ASP A 39 17.14 -10.98 15.93
CA ASP A 39 16.23 -9.98 15.37
C ASP A 39 15.66 -9.07 16.46
N GLY A 40 15.51 -7.78 16.11
CA GLY A 40 14.97 -6.80 17.04
C GLY A 40 15.98 -6.15 18.00
N VAL A 41 17.24 -6.59 18.00
CA VAL A 41 18.28 -6.05 18.93
C VAL A 41 18.86 -4.70 18.53
N GLY A 42 18.34 -4.06 17.49
CA GLY A 42 18.76 -2.71 17.10
C GLY A 42 19.77 -2.61 15.96
N LYS A 43 20.19 -3.71 15.31
CA LYS A 43 21.13 -3.72 14.16
C LYS A 43 20.69 -2.75 13.06
N SER A 44 19.48 -2.96 12.52
CA SER A 44 18.89 -2.12 11.46
C SER A 44 18.74 -0.66 11.88
N THR A 45 18.43 -0.42 13.17
CA THR A 45 18.34 0.93 13.73
C THR A 45 19.69 1.63 13.68
N LEU A 46 20.76 0.98 14.10
CA LEU A 46 22.11 1.54 14.03
C LEU A 46 22.54 1.84 12.59
N LEU A 47 22.32 0.90 11.67
CA LEU A 47 22.63 1.11 10.25
C LEU A 47 21.85 2.29 9.65
N ALA A 48 20.54 2.43 9.98
CA ALA A 48 19.73 3.56 9.55
C ALA A 48 20.18 4.91 10.16
N LEU A 49 20.68 4.90 11.39
CA LEU A 49 21.28 6.10 12.03
C LEU A 49 22.60 6.49 11.36
N ILE A 50 23.49 5.53 11.08
CA ILE A 50 24.78 5.76 10.41
C ILE A 50 24.56 6.27 8.97
N SER A 51 23.58 5.73 8.25
CA SER A 51 23.24 6.19 6.89
C SER A 51 22.62 7.60 6.86
N GLY A 52 22.22 8.15 8.01
CA GLY A 52 21.52 9.44 8.11
C GLY A 52 20.05 9.40 7.68
N VAL A 53 19.51 8.22 7.37
CA VAL A 53 18.08 7.99 7.03
C VAL A 53 17.20 8.24 8.25
N ARG A 54 17.70 7.94 9.46
CA ARG A 54 16.98 8.11 10.73
C ARG A 54 17.52 9.23 11.58
N ILE A 55 16.65 9.87 12.36
CA ILE A 55 17.02 10.98 13.26
C ILE A 55 17.71 10.41 14.50
N ILE A 56 18.87 10.96 14.86
CA ILE A 56 19.58 10.64 16.10
C ILE A 56 18.83 11.32 17.26
N GLN A 57 18.33 10.53 18.21
CA GLN A 57 17.62 11.03 19.38
C GLN A 57 18.58 11.46 20.48
N GLN A 58 19.59 10.61 20.81
CA GLN A 58 20.63 10.89 21.79
C GLN A 58 21.98 10.35 21.30
N GLY A 59 23.06 10.98 21.75
CA GLY A 59 24.41 10.60 21.39
C GLY A 59 24.97 11.35 20.18
N TYR A 60 26.10 10.88 19.65
CA TYR A 60 26.83 11.50 18.57
C TYR A 60 27.31 10.47 17.56
N ILE A 61 27.05 10.71 16.28
CA ILE A 61 27.54 9.85 15.18
C ILE A 61 28.35 10.69 14.21
N GLU A 62 29.58 10.27 14.03
CA GLU A 62 30.51 10.78 13.05
C GLU A 62 30.65 9.79 11.89
N VAL A 63 30.52 10.28 10.64
CA VAL A 63 30.72 9.49 9.42
C VAL A 63 31.66 10.27 8.51
N PHE A 64 32.71 9.64 8.02
CA PHE A 64 33.76 10.28 7.21
C PHE A 64 34.35 11.56 7.86
N GLY A 65 34.50 11.58 9.18
CA GLY A 65 35.11 12.70 9.91
C GLY A 65 34.21 13.89 10.20
N GLY A 66 32.88 13.73 10.10
CA GLY A 66 31.92 14.77 10.45
C GLY A 66 30.60 14.29 10.97
N ASN A 67 29.88 15.19 11.63
CA ASN A 67 28.63 14.89 12.32
C ASN A 67 27.47 14.70 11.35
N ILE A 68 26.93 13.47 11.24
CA ILE A 68 25.81 13.15 10.36
C ILE A 68 24.47 13.76 10.82
N ALA A 69 24.35 14.19 12.09
CA ALA A 69 23.17 14.88 12.59
C ALA A 69 23.01 16.27 11.95
N GLU A 70 24.12 16.91 11.56
CA GLU A 70 24.11 18.22 10.93
C GLU A 70 23.60 18.13 9.49
N ARG A 71 22.53 18.86 9.21
CA ARG A 71 21.86 18.82 7.90
C ARG A 71 22.82 19.14 6.74
N ALA A 72 23.62 20.19 6.87
CA ALA A 72 24.52 20.61 5.80
C ALA A 72 25.60 19.55 5.52
N TYR A 73 26.14 18.93 6.57
CA TYR A 73 27.11 17.84 6.44
C TYR A 73 26.48 16.60 5.84
N ARG A 74 25.33 16.19 6.35
CA ARG A 74 24.58 15.02 5.84
C ARG A 74 24.26 15.15 4.36
N GLU A 75 23.75 16.31 3.90
CA GLU A 75 23.47 16.55 2.47
C GLU A 75 24.73 16.45 1.59
N LYS A 76 25.90 16.75 2.14
CA LYS A 76 27.19 16.61 1.44
C LYS A 76 27.66 15.15 1.37
N VAL A 77 27.39 14.36 2.41
CA VAL A 77 27.93 13.00 2.57
C VAL A 77 26.97 11.93 2.03
N CYS A 78 25.66 12.17 2.03
CA CYS A 78 24.65 11.24 1.48
C CYS A 78 25.00 10.66 0.09
N PRO A 79 25.54 11.42 -0.89
CA PRO A 79 25.92 10.87 -2.18
C PRO A 79 27.07 9.84 -2.13
N ARG A 80 27.78 9.75 -1.04
CA ARG A 80 28.90 8.82 -0.80
C ARG A 80 28.46 7.56 -0.06
N ILE A 81 27.19 7.49 0.36
CA ILE A 81 26.62 6.39 1.14
C ILE A 81 25.53 5.71 0.30
N ALA A 82 25.62 4.40 0.16
CA ALA A 82 24.52 3.57 -0.34
C ALA A 82 23.89 2.83 0.82
N TYR A 83 22.56 2.83 0.90
CA TYR A 83 21.80 2.12 1.92
C TYR A 83 20.78 1.18 1.27
N MET A 84 20.90 -0.11 1.58
CA MET A 84 19.96 -1.15 1.16
C MET A 84 19.21 -1.62 2.40
N PRO A 85 17.92 -1.26 2.57
CA PRO A 85 17.14 -1.61 3.75
C PRO A 85 16.72 -3.08 3.76
N GLN A 86 16.43 -3.60 4.93
CA GLN A 86 15.93 -4.96 5.16
C GLN A 86 14.65 -5.25 4.36
N GLY A 87 14.59 -6.44 3.75
CA GLY A 87 13.43 -6.98 3.04
C GLY A 87 13.58 -6.97 1.53
N LEU A 88 13.15 -8.09 0.93
CA LEU A 88 13.29 -8.37 -0.51
C LEU A 88 12.65 -7.28 -1.38
N GLY A 89 13.49 -6.45 -2.00
CA GLY A 89 13.06 -5.46 -2.97
C GLY A 89 12.32 -4.26 -2.42
N LYS A 90 12.43 -3.93 -1.13
CA LYS A 90 11.82 -2.71 -0.56
C LYS A 90 12.33 -1.41 -1.19
N ASN A 91 13.57 -1.40 -1.66
CA ASN A 91 14.13 -0.28 -2.40
C ASN A 91 13.78 -0.29 -3.90
N LEU A 92 13.08 -1.34 -4.40
CA LEU A 92 12.73 -1.50 -5.81
C LEU A 92 11.29 -1.07 -6.11
N TYR A 93 11.09 -0.65 -7.33
CA TYR A 93 9.76 -0.38 -7.89
C TYR A 93 9.35 -1.57 -8.73
N MET A 94 8.38 -2.35 -8.24
CA MET A 94 8.03 -3.68 -8.79
C MET A 94 7.43 -3.61 -10.20
N SER A 95 6.80 -2.50 -10.56
CA SER A 95 6.24 -2.25 -11.89
C SER A 95 7.28 -1.81 -12.94
N LEU A 96 8.45 -1.34 -12.49
CA LEU A 96 9.54 -0.94 -13.36
C LEU A 96 10.37 -2.16 -13.78
N SER A 97 10.96 -2.10 -14.97
CA SER A 97 11.90 -3.12 -15.42
C SER A 97 13.21 -3.07 -14.62
N VAL A 98 14.03 -4.09 -14.79
CA VAL A 98 15.39 -4.15 -14.21
C VAL A 98 16.20 -2.91 -14.60
N TYR A 99 16.22 -2.58 -15.90
CA TYR A 99 16.92 -1.40 -16.41
C TYR A 99 16.36 -0.10 -15.83
N GLU A 100 15.04 0.07 -15.84
CA GLU A 100 14.36 1.29 -15.37
C GLU A 100 14.57 1.56 -13.87
N ASN A 101 14.66 0.51 -13.04
CA ASN A 101 14.99 0.66 -11.63
C ASN A 101 16.39 1.27 -11.47
N VAL A 102 17.42 0.72 -12.13
CA VAL A 102 18.79 1.23 -12.01
C VAL A 102 18.92 2.63 -12.64
N ASP A 103 18.27 2.87 -13.79
CA ASP A 103 18.24 4.19 -14.47
C ASP A 103 17.63 5.27 -13.56
N PHE A 104 16.57 4.94 -12.83
CA PHE A 104 15.97 5.87 -11.89
C PHE A 104 16.96 6.32 -10.81
N PHE A 105 17.66 5.37 -10.16
CA PHE A 105 18.68 5.72 -9.17
C PHE A 105 19.82 6.53 -9.78
N GLY A 106 20.31 6.17 -10.95
CA GLY A 106 21.34 6.96 -11.64
C GLY A 106 20.93 8.41 -11.92
N ARG A 107 19.65 8.64 -12.26
CA ARG A 107 19.08 10.00 -12.39
C ARG A 107 19.04 10.75 -11.07
N LEU A 108 18.73 10.08 -9.96
CA LEU A 108 18.68 10.70 -8.64
C LEU A 108 20.06 11.17 -8.17
N PHE A 109 21.12 10.45 -8.54
CA PHE A 109 22.51 10.86 -8.28
C PHE A 109 23.09 11.79 -9.34
N GLY A 110 22.29 12.17 -10.34
CA GLY A 110 22.67 13.23 -11.30
C GLY A 110 23.63 12.80 -12.40
N GLN A 111 23.75 11.50 -12.66
CA GLN A 111 24.61 10.98 -13.73
C GLN A 111 24.13 11.39 -15.12
N ALA A 112 25.09 11.74 -16.00
CA ALA A 112 24.81 12.03 -17.40
C ALA A 112 24.27 10.79 -18.12
N GLU A 113 23.43 10.99 -19.15
CA GLU A 113 22.72 9.88 -19.80
C GLU A 113 23.65 8.81 -20.38
N LYS A 114 24.72 9.22 -21.06
CA LYS A 114 25.69 8.30 -21.67
C LYS A 114 26.41 7.47 -20.62
N GLU A 115 26.98 8.13 -19.60
CA GLU A 115 27.69 7.50 -18.50
C GLU A 115 26.78 6.54 -17.73
N ARG A 116 25.56 6.99 -17.40
CA ARG A 116 24.57 6.19 -16.71
C ARG A 116 24.20 4.93 -17.48
N ARG A 117 24.02 5.02 -18.81
CA ARG A 117 23.68 3.89 -19.66
C ARG A 117 24.80 2.85 -19.72
N GLU A 118 26.04 3.30 -19.85
CA GLU A 118 27.22 2.43 -19.83
C GLU A 118 27.33 1.72 -18.48
N ARG A 119 27.20 2.48 -17.38
CA ARG A 119 27.30 1.93 -16.02
C ARG A 119 26.16 0.96 -15.68
N ILE A 120 24.94 1.22 -16.13
CA ILE A 120 23.81 0.28 -15.94
C ILE A 120 24.14 -1.06 -16.60
N MET A 121 24.58 -1.05 -17.85
CA MET A 121 24.88 -2.29 -18.57
C MET A 121 26.01 -3.06 -17.91
N GLU A 122 27.08 -2.38 -17.50
CA GLU A 122 28.19 -2.95 -16.76
C GLU A 122 27.75 -3.65 -15.45
N LEU A 123 26.90 -2.99 -14.65
CA LEU A 123 26.34 -3.57 -13.42
C LEU A 123 25.41 -4.76 -13.71
N LEU A 124 24.57 -4.67 -14.75
CA LEU A 124 23.67 -5.76 -15.10
C LEU A 124 24.41 -6.97 -15.65
N GLU A 125 25.48 -6.76 -16.40
CA GLU A 125 26.36 -7.83 -16.89
C GLU A 125 27.09 -8.51 -15.73
N SER A 126 27.70 -7.73 -14.84
CA SER A 126 28.45 -8.25 -13.68
C SER A 126 27.58 -9.02 -12.67
N THR A 127 26.26 -8.76 -12.67
CA THR A 127 25.29 -9.45 -11.78
C THR A 127 24.52 -10.57 -12.47
N GLY A 128 24.71 -10.75 -13.79
CA GLY A 128 23.96 -11.71 -14.61
C GLY A 128 22.51 -11.29 -14.86
N LEU A 129 22.17 -10.01 -14.67
CA LEU A 129 20.81 -9.47 -14.88
C LEU A 129 20.59 -8.92 -16.30
N ALA A 130 21.62 -8.78 -17.11
CA ALA A 130 21.54 -8.21 -18.46
C ALA A 130 20.49 -8.89 -19.38
N PRO A 131 20.31 -10.24 -19.37
CA PRO A 131 19.27 -10.91 -20.16
C PRO A 131 17.84 -10.54 -19.73
N PHE A 132 17.67 -10.05 -18.51
CA PHE A 132 16.39 -9.74 -17.89
C PHE A 132 16.11 -8.23 -17.83
N LYS A 133 16.90 -7.40 -18.50
CA LYS A 133 16.86 -5.92 -18.38
C LYS A 133 15.47 -5.32 -18.58
N ASP A 134 14.65 -5.91 -19.45
CA ASP A 134 13.30 -5.42 -19.75
C ASP A 134 12.21 -6.07 -18.91
N ARG A 135 12.56 -7.07 -18.06
CA ARG A 135 11.60 -7.77 -17.19
C ARG A 135 11.23 -6.87 -16.00
N PRO A 136 9.93 -6.77 -15.64
CA PRO A 136 9.50 -6.08 -14.42
C PRO A 136 10.13 -6.69 -13.16
N ALA A 137 10.57 -5.83 -12.23
CA ALA A 137 11.20 -6.28 -10.99
C ALA A 137 10.29 -7.19 -10.15
N GLY A 138 8.97 -7.00 -10.24
CA GLY A 138 8.00 -7.86 -9.56
C GLY A 138 8.05 -9.32 -9.98
N GLN A 139 8.50 -9.62 -11.20
CA GLN A 139 8.59 -10.97 -11.77
C GLN A 139 9.96 -11.65 -11.56
N LEU A 140 10.87 -11.00 -10.85
CA LEU A 140 12.18 -11.56 -10.52
C LEU A 140 12.11 -12.48 -9.30
N SER A 141 13.02 -13.48 -9.26
CA SER A 141 13.23 -14.27 -8.06
C SER A 141 13.79 -13.42 -6.90
N GLY A 142 13.75 -13.94 -5.67
CA GLY A 142 14.32 -13.26 -4.50
C GLY A 142 15.77 -12.86 -4.68
N GLY A 143 16.63 -13.80 -5.09
CA GLY A 143 18.04 -13.52 -5.36
C GLY A 143 18.27 -12.50 -6.48
N MET A 144 17.47 -12.56 -7.56
CA MET A 144 17.54 -11.55 -8.62
C MET A 144 17.13 -10.16 -8.12
N LYS A 145 16.11 -10.07 -7.26
CA LYS A 145 15.71 -8.79 -6.63
C LYS A 145 16.81 -8.21 -5.77
N GLN A 146 17.50 -9.04 -5.01
CA GLN A 146 18.65 -8.61 -4.19
C GLN A 146 19.81 -8.11 -5.06
N LYS A 147 20.17 -8.86 -6.11
CA LYS A 147 21.17 -8.40 -7.08
C LYS A 147 20.77 -7.06 -7.75
N LEU A 148 19.49 -6.90 -8.11
CA LEU A 148 18.98 -5.64 -8.64
C LEU A 148 19.04 -4.50 -7.60
N GLY A 149 18.65 -4.77 -6.34
CA GLY A 149 18.78 -3.82 -5.24
C GLY A 149 20.23 -3.36 -5.04
N LEU A 150 21.18 -4.29 -5.15
CA LEU A 150 22.61 -3.98 -5.10
C LEU A 150 23.05 -3.13 -6.31
N CYS A 151 22.60 -3.43 -7.54
CA CYS A 151 22.88 -2.58 -8.71
C CYS A 151 22.37 -1.15 -8.50
N CYS A 152 21.16 -1.00 -7.95
CA CYS A 152 20.60 0.31 -7.63
C CYS A 152 21.43 1.07 -6.57
N ALA A 153 21.97 0.35 -5.58
CA ALA A 153 22.81 0.91 -4.54
C ALA A 153 24.20 1.31 -5.06
N LEU A 154 24.75 0.57 -6.03
CA LEU A 154 26.11 0.76 -6.55
C LEU A 154 26.20 1.66 -7.79
N ILE A 155 25.07 2.09 -8.35
CA ILE A 155 25.08 2.91 -9.59
C ILE A 155 25.92 4.20 -9.47
N HIS A 156 25.99 4.76 -8.27
CA HIS A 156 26.67 6.04 -7.99
C HIS A 156 28.06 5.90 -7.37
N ASP A 157 28.58 4.66 -7.27
CA ASP A 157 29.92 4.33 -6.77
C ASP A 157 30.19 4.86 -5.35
N PRO A 158 29.51 4.33 -4.33
CA PRO A 158 29.59 4.83 -2.96
C PRO A 158 30.90 4.46 -2.27
N ASP A 159 31.38 5.31 -1.36
CA ASP A 159 32.53 5.01 -0.49
C ASP A 159 32.10 4.11 0.71
N LEU A 160 30.83 4.14 1.08
CA LEU A 160 30.26 3.33 2.14
C LEU A 160 28.98 2.64 1.64
N LEU A 161 28.97 1.32 1.64
CA LEU A 161 27.83 0.47 1.33
C LEU A 161 27.27 -0.11 2.63
N ILE A 162 26.00 0.16 2.90
CA ILE A 162 25.29 -0.34 4.09
C ILE A 162 24.19 -1.31 3.63
N LEU A 163 24.28 -2.54 4.10
CA LEU A 163 23.39 -3.65 3.75
C LEU A 163 22.69 -4.18 4.98
N ASP A 164 21.39 -4.12 4.99
CA ASP A 164 20.57 -4.58 6.11
C ASP A 164 19.90 -5.90 5.75
N GLU A 165 20.44 -7.00 6.27
CA GLU A 165 20.02 -8.38 5.98
C GLU A 165 19.88 -8.68 4.47
N PRO A 166 20.92 -8.47 3.67
CA PRO A 166 20.80 -8.47 2.22
C PRO A 166 20.51 -9.86 1.63
N THR A 167 20.75 -10.93 2.37
CA THR A 167 20.62 -12.32 1.89
C THR A 167 19.48 -13.09 2.54
N THR A 168 18.70 -12.44 3.40
CA THR A 168 17.54 -13.07 4.03
C THR A 168 16.52 -13.50 2.97
N GLY A 169 16.14 -14.79 2.99
CA GLY A 169 15.26 -15.40 2.01
C GLY A 169 15.89 -15.60 0.62
N VAL A 170 17.21 -15.61 0.52
CA VAL A 170 17.96 -15.91 -0.71
C VAL A 170 18.54 -17.32 -0.62
N ASP A 171 18.47 -18.08 -1.71
CA ASP A 171 19.01 -19.43 -1.79
C ASP A 171 20.56 -19.46 -1.71
N PRO A 172 21.17 -20.59 -1.28
CA PRO A 172 22.61 -20.68 -1.03
C PRO A 172 23.49 -20.28 -2.23
N LEU A 173 23.15 -20.71 -3.45
CA LEU A 173 23.91 -20.37 -4.64
C LEU A 173 23.86 -18.86 -4.95
N SER A 174 22.66 -18.28 -4.91
CA SER A 174 22.47 -16.84 -5.11
C SER A 174 23.18 -16.03 -4.01
N ARG A 175 23.19 -16.54 -2.77
CA ARG A 175 23.89 -15.95 -1.62
C ARG A 175 25.39 -15.94 -1.83
N ARG A 176 25.99 -17.06 -2.22
CA ARG A 176 27.42 -17.16 -2.55
C ARG A 176 27.80 -16.17 -3.66
N GLN A 177 27.06 -16.15 -4.76
CA GLN A 177 27.29 -15.23 -5.88
C GLN A 177 27.16 -13.76 -5.47
N PHE A 178 26.25 -13.43 -4.55
CA PHE A 178 26.09 -12.09 -4.00
C PHE A 178 27.34 -11.63 -3.23
N TRP A 179 27.87 -12.46 -2.34
CA TRP A 179 29.06 -12.14 -1.56
C TRP A 179 30.32 -12.08 -2.42
N GLU A 180 30.48 -12.99 -3.37
CA GLU A 180 31.59 -12.96 -4.34
C GLU A 180 31.60 -11.67 -5.18
N LEU A 181 30.40 -11.17 -5.54
CA LEU A 181 30.25 -9.89 -6.22
C LEU A 181 30.71 -8.72 -5.35
N ILE A 182 30.27 -8.67 -4.09
CA ILE A 182 30.68 -7.62 -3.15
C ILE A 182 32.19 -7.64 -2.93
N ASP A 183 32.78 -8.82 -2.75
CA ASP A 183 34.23 -8.98 -2.59
C ASP A 183 35.01 -8.49 -3.82
N ARG A 184 34.54 -8.80 -5.03
CA ARG A 184 35.12 -8.29 -6.27
C ARG A 184 35.04 -6.75 -6.35
N LEU A 185 33.89 -6.16 -6.01
CA LEU A 185 33.69 -4.73 -6.04
C LEU A 185 34.56 -4.00 -5.02
N ARG A 186 34.70 -4.54 -3.81
CA ARG A 186 35.54 -3.99 -2.75
C ARG A 186 37.03 -3.96 -3.10
N LYS A 187 37.53 -5.03 -3.78
CA LYS A 187 38.93 -5.15 -4.18
C LYS A 187 39.34 -4.24 -5.33
N ARG A 188 38.40 -3.69 -6.09
CA ARG A 188 38.66 -2.87 -7.30
C ARG A 188 38.76 -1.36 -7.06
N GLY A 189 38.27 -0.85 -5.92
CA GLY A 189 38.27 0.58 -5.60
C GLY A 189 39.30 0.96 -4.54
N ASP A 190 39.35 2.23 -4.18
CA ASP A 190 40.22 2.79 -3.12
C ASP A 190 39.83 2.31 -1.69
N GLY A 191 39.23 1.12 -1.56
CA GLY A 191 38.86 0.55 -0.28
C GLY A 191 37.45 0.93 0.19
N MET A 192 36.43 0.66 -0.64
CA MET A 192 35.03 0.82 -0.21
C MET A 192 34.77 0.09 1.11
N SER A 193 34.20 0.81 2.08
CA SER A 193 33.78 0.24 3.37
C SER A 193 32.40 -0.39 3.20
N VAL A 194 32.19 -1.58 3.78
CA VAL A 194 30.90 -2.28 3.74
C VAL A 194 30.43 -2.57 5.16
N MET A 195 29.22 -2.19 5.50
CA MET A 195 28.55 -2.54 6.75
C MET A 195 27.37 -3.44 6.46
N VAL A 196 27.29 -4.55 7.19
CA VAL A 196 26.26 -5.57 6.99
C VAL A 196 25.59 -5.89 8.31
N ALA A 197 24.27 -5.82 8.41
CA ALA A 197 23.54 -6.48 9.46
C ALA A 197 23.16 -7.88 8.98
N THR A 198 23.40 -8.90 9.77
CA THR A 198 22.99 -10.27 9.49
C THR A 198 22.67 -11.01 10.79
N ALA A 199 21.71 -11.94 10.71
CA ALA A 199 21.46 -12.95 11.74
C ALA A 199 22.19 -14.26 11.45
N TYR A 200 22.87 -14.39 10.30
CA TYR A 200 23.53 -15.61 9.86
C TYR A 200 25.01 -15.60 10.24
N MET A 201 25.41 -16.46 11.19
CA MET A 201 26.78 -16.52 11.66
C MET A 201 27.73 -17.09 10.60
N GLU A 202 27.24 -18.00 9.75
CA GLU A 202 28.01 -18.55 8.60
C GLU A 202 28.49 -17.45 7.62
N GLU A 203 27.66 -16.40 7.43
CA GLU A 203 28.06 -15.24 6.63
C GLU A 203 29.04 -14.34 7.37
N ALA A 204 28.82 -14.19 8.68
CA ALA A 204 29.63 -13.34 9.52
C ALA A 204 31.09 -13.82 9.62
N GLU A 205 31.35 -15.13 9.48
CA GLU A 205 32.70 -15.69 9.43
C GLU A 205 33.57 -15.15 8.29
N ARG A 206 32.94 -14.66 7.22
CA ARG A 206 33.63 -14.07 6.06
C ARG A 206 34.00 -12.60 6.25
N PHE A 207 33.47 -11.92 7.27
CA PHE A 207 33.68 -10.51 7.46
C PHE A 207 35.03 -10.22 8.15
N ASP A 208 35.56 -9.04 7.87
CA ASP A 208 36.86 -8.64 8.45
C ASP A 208 36.72 -8.25 9.92
N TRP A 209 35.58 -7.70 10.32
CA TRP A 209 35.30 -7.20 11.66
C TRP A 209 33.84 -7.44 12.04
N LEU A 210 33.58 -7.78 13.28
CA LEU A 210 32.23 -8.05 13.80
C LEU A 210 31.93 -7.16 14.99
N ILE A 211 30.67 -6.80 15.12
CA ILE A 211 30.06 -6.11 16.25
C ILE A 211 28.89 -6.95 16.72
N ALA A 212 29.03 -7.64 17.84
CA ALA A 212 27.98 -8.47 18.43
C ALA A 212 27.05 -7.63 19.28
N MET A 213 25.73 -7.81 19.07
CA MET A 213 24.68 -7.01 19.73
C MET A 213 23.62 -7.90 20.37
N ASP A 214 23.12 -7.46 21.55
CA ASP A 214 21.91 -8.00 22.18
C ASP A 214 21.21 -6.90 23.00
N ASP A 215 19.87 -6.90 23.03
CA ASP A 215 19.05 -5.92 23.76
C ASP A 215 19.49 -4.45 23.59
N GLY A 216 19.81 -4.06 22.37
CA GLY A 216 20.25 -2.71 22.05
C GLY A 216 21.67 -2.35 22.47
N LYS A 217 22.44 -3.29 23.04
CA LYS A 217 23.80 -3.09 23.54
C LYS A 217 24.81 -3.81 22.68
N ILE A 218 26.04 -3.27 22.65
CA ILE A 218 27.18 -3.92 22.05
C ILE A 218 27.80 -4.84 23.09
N LEU A 219 27.91 -6.15 22.76
CA LEU A 219 28.48 -7.18 23.64
C LEU A 219 29.98 -7.31 23.45
N SER A 220 30.43 -7.34 22.19
CA SER A 220 31.85 -7.50 21.82
C SER A 220 32.10 -6.95 20.43
N GLU A 221 33.33 -6.57 20.13
CA GLU A 221 33.81 -6.18 18.81
C GLU A 221 35.18 -6.79 18.53
N GLY A 222 35.46 -7.16 17.29
CA GLY A 222 36.73 -7.76 16.88
C GLY A 222 36.63 -8.53 15.58
N SER A 223 37.74 -9.17 15.15
CA SER A 223 37.67 -10.11 14.04
C SER A 223 36.91 -11.40 14.49
N PRO A 224 36.33 -12.16 13.53
CA PRO A 224 35.69 -13.46 13.89
C PRO A 224 36.57 -14.34 14.77
N ARG A 225 37.87 -14.43 14.46
CA ARG A 225 38.86 -15.20 15.23
C ARG A 225 39.07 -14.63 16.64
N ASP A 226 39.10 -13.32 16.80
CA ASP A 226 39.24 -12.67 18.11
C ASP A 226 38.06 -13.02 19.00
N ILE A 227 36.84 -12.93 18.48
CA ILE A 227 35.61 -13.27 19.21
C ILE A 227 35.57 -14.75 19.60
N MET A 228 35.90 -15.66 18.69
CA MET A 228 35.98 -17.09 18.98
C MET A 228 37.08 -17.40 20.02
N THR A 229 38.23 -16.72 19.94
CA THR A 229 39.32 -16.91 20.93
C THR A 229 38.92 -16.36 22.30
N GLN A 230 38.28 -15.20 22.35
CA GLN A 230 37.79 -14.59 23.60
C GLN A 230 36.77 -15.46 24.32
N THR A 231 35.92 -16.15 23.57
CA THR A 231 34.90 -17.05 24.12
C THR A 231 35.35 -18.48 24.31
N GLY A 232 36.53 -18.86 23.78
CA GLY A 232 37.04 -20.25 23.79
C GLY A 232 36.15 -21.21 22.98
N SER A 233 35.60 -20.74 21.84
CA SER A 233 34.67 -21.49 20.99
C SER A 233 35.33 -21.88 19.68
N ASP A 234 34.89 -23.02 19.10
CA ASP A 234 35.39 -23.52 17.82
C ASP A 234 34.61 -22.95 16.61
N ASP A 235 33.41 -22.42 16.84
CA ASP A 235 32.52 -21.83 15.83
C ASP A 235 31.93 -20.54 16.34
N LEU A 236 31.45 -19.70 15.39
CA LEU A 236 30.93 -18.36 15.68
C LEU A 236 29.54 -18.39 16.34
N ASP A 237 28.71 -19.40 16.03
CA ASP A 237 27.39 -19.59 16.66
C ASP A 237 27.55 -19.82 18.17
N THR A 238 28.41 -20.76 18.54
CA THR A 238 28.75 -21.02 19.95
C THR A 238 29.43 -19.82 20.62
N ALA A 239 30.30 -19.12 19.89
CA ALA A 239 30.95 -17.93 20.39
C ALA A 239 29.91 -16.82 20.71
N PHE A 240 28.96 -16.56 19.82
CA PHE A 240 27.91 -15.60 20.05
C PHE A 240 27.04 -15.94 21.25
N ILE A 241 26.64 -17.21 21.39
CA ILE A 241 25.82 -17.67 22.51
C ILE A 241 26.53 -17.46 23.85
N ARG A 242 27.86 -17.70 23.91
CA ARG A 242 28.65 -17.45 25.12
C ARG A 242 28.82 -15.99 25.48
N LEU A 243 28.63 -15.06 24.50
CA LEU A 243 28.59 -13.60 24.77
C LEU A 243 27.27 -13.15 25.36
N LEU A 244 26.17 -13.90 25.20
CA LEU A 244 24.87 -13.54 25.73
C LEU A 244 24.86 -13.57 27.28
N PRO A 245 23.94 -12.83 27.93
CA PRO A 245 23.74 -12.91 29.37
C PRO A 245 23.43 -14.34 29.83
N PRO A 246 23.87 -14.75 31.03
CA PRO A 246 23.70 -16.13 31.53
C PRO A 246 22.24 -16.63 31.53
N GLU A 247 21.28 -15.71 31.61
CA GLU A 247 19.85 -16.02 31.58
C GLU A 247 19.43 -16.55 30.20
N LYS A 248 19.99 -15.98 29.13
CA LYS A 248 19.72 -16.37 27.73
C LYS A 248 20.57 -17.58 27.28
N GLN A 249 21.64 -17.91 28.01
CA GLN A 249 22.46 -19.10 27.72
C GLN A 249 21.83 -20.39 28.23
N ARG A 250 20.88 -20.33 29.17
CA ARG A 250 20.21 -21.49 29.77
C ARG A 250 19.36 -22.22 28.74
N GLY A 251 19.66 -23.48 28.51
CA GLY A 251 18.92 -24.37 27.60
C GLY A 251 19.60 -24.61 26.26
N HIS A 252 20.80 -24.08 26.02
CA HIS A 252 21.52 -24.30 24.79
C HIS A 252 22.46 -25.52 24.93
N HIS A 253 22.02 -26.64 24.40
CA HIS A 253 22.81 -27.83 24.18
C HIS A 253 22.89 -28.11 22.69
N ARG A 254 24.03 -28.60 22.22
CA ARG A 254 24.14 -29.07 20.83
C ARG A 254 23.00 -30.06 20.56
N LEU A 255 22.10 -29.66 19.69
CA LEU A 255 20.90 -30.42 19.34
C LEU A 255 21.33 -31.76 18.74
N ILE A 256 21.06 -32.84 19.42
CA ILE A 256 21.27 -34.22 18.93
C ILE A 256 19.88 -34.73 18.54
N VAL A 257 19.69 -35.01 17.27
CA VAL A 257 18.44 -35.63 16.79
C VAL A 257 18.52 -37.15 17.10
N PRO A 258 17.67 -37.66 18.01
CA PRO A 258 17.66 -39.09 18.29
C PRO A 258 17.21 -39.86 17.05
N PRO A 259 17.78 -41.02 16.76
CA PRO A 259 17.35 -41.86 15.65
C PRO A 259 15.88 -42.25 15.81
N ARG A 260 15.15 -42.32 14.71
CA ARG A 260 13.76 -42.77 14.70
C ARG A 260 13.66 -44.23 15.14
N ALA A 261 12.70 -44.55 16.01
CA ALA A 261 12.41 -45.96 16.35
C ALA A 261 11.83 -46.64 15.09
N ALA A 262 12.43 -47.74 14.65
CA ALA A 262 11.90 -48.49 13.52
C ALA A 262 10.60 -49.21 13.94
N ASP A 263 9.49 -48.84 13.34
CA ASP A 263 8.20 -49.47 13.55
C ASP A 263 8.05 -50.67 12.56
N ALA A 264 7.53 -51.77 13.02
CA ALA A 264 7.43 -53.01 12.22
C ALA A 264 6.37 -52.92 11.08
N ASP A 265 5.54 -51.92 11.04
CA ASP A 265 4.51 -51.66 10.05
C ASP A 265 4.78 -50.36 9.26
N GLU A 266 5.82 -50.41 8.40
CA GLU A 266 6.29 -49.26 7.63
C GLU A 266 5.38 -48.93 6.42
N ARG A 267 4.17 -48.43 6.67
CA ARG A 267 3.43 -47.79 5.60
C ARG A 267 3.84 -46.31 5.48
N PRO A 268 4.23 -45.85 4.28
CA PRO A 268 4.57 -44.44 4.09
C PRO A 268 3.40 -43.52 4.46
N ALA A 269 3.68 -42.45 5.19
CA ALA A 269 2.71 -41.43 5.50
C ALA A 269 2.37 -40.60 4.25
N ILE A 270 3.38 -40.36 3.40
CA ILE A 270 3.21 -39.68 2.10
C ILE A 270 3.83 -40.54 0.99
N ILE A 271 3.14 -40.58 -0.13
CA ILE A 271 3.68 -41.03 -1.42
C ILE A 271 3.35 -39.99 -2.46
N ALA A 272 4.35 -39.48 -3.15
CA ALA A 272 4.23 -38.62 -4.33
C ALA A 272 4.76 -39.38 -5.53
N GLN A 273 3.97 -39.47 -6.62
CA GLN A 273 4.39 -40.12 -7.85
C GLN A 273 4.16 -39.21 -9.02
N GLU A 274 5.28 -38.87 -9.72
CA GLU A 274 5.30 -38.08 -10.97
C GLU A 274 4.51 -36.77 -10.86
N LEU A 275 4.52 -36.12 -9.68
CA LEU A 275 3.79 -34.89 -9.46
C LEU A 275 4.27 -33.80 -10.39
N THR A 276 3.36 -33.28 -11.19
CA THR A 276 3.62 -32.18 -12.11
C THR A 276 2.59 -31.07 -11.95
N MET A 277 3.06 -29.84 -11.95
CA MET A 277 2.19 -28.66 -11.90
C MET A 277 2.57 -27.62 -12.94
N LYS A 278 1.63 -27.31 -13.82
CA LYS A 278 1.79 -26.32 -14.89
C LYS A 278 0.85 -25.13 -14.66
N PHE A 279 1.39 -23.92 -14.80
CA PHE A 279 0.64 -22.67 -14.80
C PHE A 279 0.78 -22.01 -16.18
N GLY A 280 -0.17 -22.29 -17.08
CA GLY A 280 -0.02 -21.94 -18.49
C GLY A 280 1.20 -22.64 -19.09
N ASP A 281 2.12 -21.89 -19.66
CA ASP A 281 3.35 -22.43 -20.26
C ASP A 281 4.48 -22.66 -19.21
N PHE A 282 4.29 -22.26 -17.99
CA PHE A 282 5.30 -22.40 -16.93
C PHE A 282 5.07 -23.68 -16.13
N THR A 283 6.08 -24.58 -16.10
CA THR A 283 6.08 -25.78 -15.26
C THR A 283 6.76 -25.46 -13.92
N ALA A 284 5.96 -25.42 -12.85
CA ALA A 284 6.44 -25.11 -11.50
C ALA A 284 6.99 -26.33 -10.77
N VAL A 285 6.44 -27.52 -11.07
CA VAL A 285 6.87 -28.82 -10.53
C VAL A 285 6.83 -29.80 -11.69
N ASP A 286 7.91 -30.57 -11.88
CA ASP A 286 8.14 -31.43 -13.04
C ASP A 286 8.53 -32.86 -12.59
N HIS A 287 7.56 -33.79 -12.67
CA HIS A 287 7.70 -35.23 -12.40
C HIS A 287 8.35 -35.57 -11.06
N VAL A 288 7.96 -34.88 -9.98
CA VAL A 288 8.51 -35.07 -8.65
C VAL A 288 7.95 -36.34 -7.98
N SER A 289 8.84 -37.24 -7.57
CA SER A 289 8.48 -38.48 -6.88
C SER A 289 9.30 -38.67 -5.60
N PHE A 290 8.64 -38.93 -4.46
CA PHE A 290 9.27 -39.25 -3.18
C PHE A 290 8.28 -39.94 -2.23
N SER A 291 8.79 -40.51 -1.15
CA SER A 291 7.98 -41.09 -0.07
C SER A 291 8.53 -40.68 1.29
N ILE A 292 7.62 -40.47 2.25
CA ILE A 292 7.94 -40.09 3.62
C ILE A 292 7.35 -41.14 4.56
N GLN A 293 8.17 -41.62 5.50
CA GLN A 293 7.76 -42.62 6.47
C GLN A 293 7.00 -41.98 7.64
N LYS A 294 6.19 -42.75 8.35
CA LYS A 294 5.48 -42.28 9.53
C LYS A 294 6.48 -41.88 10.63
N GLY A 295 6.25 -40.69 11.24
CA GLY A 295 7.14 -40.15 12.28
C GLY A 295 8.50 -39.65 11.79
N GLU A 296 8.73 -39.58 10.48
CA GLU A 296 9.97 -39.07 9.88
C GLU A 296 9.95 -37.54 9.83
N ILE A 297 11.09 -36.91 10.09
CA ILE A 297 11.35 -35.51 9.79
C ILE A 297 12.00 -35.45 8.43
N PHE A 298 11.24 -35.05 7.42
CA PHE A 298 11.68 -35.01 6.03
C PHE A 298 11.89 -33.57 5.58
N GLY A 299 13.09 -33.26 5.12
CA GLY A 299 13.48 -31.94 4.63
C GLY A 299 13.34 -31.82 3.12
N PHE A 300 12.70 -30.74 2.66
CA PHE A 300 12.62 -30.40 1.25
C PHE A 300 13.44 -29.13 1.00
N LEU A 301 14.66 -29.33 0.55
CA LEU A 301 15.65 -28.27 0.39
C LEU A 301 15.73 -27.80 -1.05
N GLY A 302 15.90 -26.51 -1.26
CA GLY A 302 16.04 -26.00 -2.63
C GLY A 302 16.00 -24.49 -2.73
N SER A 303 16.41 -24.00 -3.90
CA SER A 303 16.37 -22.58 -4.23
C SER A 303 14.96 -22.00 -4.15
N ASN A 304 14.86 -20.67 -3.96
CA ASN A 304 13.57 -19.99 -3.96
C ASN A 304 12.92 -20.07 -5.34
N GLY A 305 11.60 -20.38 -5.34
CA GLY A 305 10.84 -20.55 -6.58
C GLY A 305 11.09 -21.90 -7.30
N CYS A 306 11.80 -22.85 -6.70
CA CYS A 306 12.01 -24.17 -7.30
C CYS A 306 10.79 -25.11 -7.21
N GLY A 307 9.66 -24.66 -6.61
CA GLY A 307 8.42 -25.45 -6.54
C GLY A 307 8.09 -26.07 -5.19
N LYS A 308 8.86 -25.84 -4.10
CA LYS A 308 8.63 -26.41 -2.75
C LYS A 308 7.20 -26.17 -2.24
N THR A 309 6.82 -24.90 -2.12
CA THR A 309 5.45 -24.52 -1.67
C THR A 309 4.36 -25.07 -2.58
N THR A 310 4.60 -25.15 -3.90
CA THR A 310 3.65 -25.73 -4.86
C THR A 310 3.47 -27.21 -4.61
N THR A 311 4.55 -27.95 -4.39
CA THR A 311 4.52 -29.36 -4.04
C THR A 311 3.76 -29.61 -2.74
N MET A 312 4.02 -28.81 -1.69
CA MET A 312 3.29 -28.88 -0.43
C MET A 312 1.78 -28.65 -0.58
N LYS A 313 1.39 -27.67 -1.40
CA LYS A 313 -0.02 -27.40 -1.70
C LYS A 313 -0.70 -28.55 -2.46
N MET A 314 0.02 -29.23 -3.33
CA MET A 314 -0.49 -30.43 -4.00
C MET A 314 -0.67 -31.58 -3.02
N LEU A 315 0.28 -31.83 -2.12
CA LEU A 315 0.19 -32.87 -1.09
C LEU A 315 -0.98 -32.64 -0.13
N THR A 316 -1.28 -31.39 0.21
CA THR A 316 -2.40 -31.04 1.10
C THR A 316 -3.76 -30.98 0.39
N GLY A 317 -3.83 -31.22 -0.92
CA GLY A 317 -5.05 -31.05 -1.70
C GLY A 317 -5.55 -29.60 -1.80
N LEU A 318 -4.71 -28.62 -1.47
CA LEU A 318 -4.98 -27.19 -1.71
C LEU A 318 -4.83 -26.82 -3.19
N LEU A 319 -4.07 -27.62 -3.92
CA LEU A 319 -3.83 -27.47 -5.34
C LEU A 319 -3.89 -28.86 -6.00
N SER A 320 -4.69 -29.00 -7.04
CA SER A 320 -4.74 -30.24 -7.81
C SER A 320 -3.55 -30.33 -8.73
N PRO A 321 -2.77 -31.45 -8.74
CA PRO A 321 -1.68 -31.62 -9.69
C PRO A 321 -2.22 -31.62 -11.13
N SER A 322 -1.42 -31.13 -12.06
CA SER A 322 -1.71 -31.23 -13.50
C SER A 322 -1.55 -32.66 -14.00
N GLU A 323 -0.52 -33.37 -13.49
CA GLU A 323 -0.21 -34.76 -13.78
C GLU A 323 0.36 -35.43 -12.51
N GLY A 324 0.27 -36.76 -12.43
CA GLY A 324 0.75 -37.51 -11.27
C GLY A 324 -0.29 -37.61 -10.15
N LYS A 325 0.11 -38.26 -9.05
CA LYS A 325 -0.77 -38.53 -7.90
C LYS A 325 -0.01 -38.43 -6.58
N ALA A 326 -0.74 -38.05 -5.54
CA ALA A 326 -0.25 -38.04 -4.17
C ALA A 326 -1.19 -38.85 -3.26
N TRP A 327 -0.62 -39.54 -2.29
CA TRP A 327 -1.34 -40.24 -1.24
C TRP A 327 -0.88 -39.73 0.12
N LEU A 328 -1.87 -39.49 0.99
CA LEU A 328 -1.64 -39.21 2.40
C LEU A 328 -2.24 -40.36 3.22
N PHE A 329 -1.45 -40.97 4.07
CA PHE A 329 -1.87 -42.10 4.92
C PHE A 329 -2.57 -43.24 4.16
N GLY A 330 -2.17 -43.48 2.91
CA GLY A 330 -2.73 -44.48 2.02
C GLY A 330 -4.00 -44.07 1.24
N GLU A 331 -4.51 -42.85 1.47
CA GLU A 331 -5.64 -42.30 0.73
C GLU A 331 -5.17 -41.33 -0.35
N GLU A 332 -5.70 -41.41 -1.57
CA GLU A 332 -5.35 -40.49 -2.66
C GLU A 332 -5.84 -39.08 -2.34
N THR A 333 -4.94 -38.12 -2.37
CA THR A 333 -5.25 -36.73 -2.06
C THR A 333 -6.14 -36.12 -3.13
N LYS A 334 -7.35 -35.68 -2.75
CA LYS A 334 -8.30 -35.00 -3.64
C LYS A 334 -8.47 -33.55 -3.27
N ALA A 335 -8.73 -32.70 -4.27
CA ALA A 335 -9.10 -31.33 -4.02
C ALA A 335 -10.37 -31.27 -3.16
N ASN A 336 -10.37 -30.42 -2.14
CA ASN A 336 -11.48 -30.21 -1.20
C ASN A 336 -11.80 -31.37 -0.23
N ASP A 337 -10.91 -32.33 -0.04
CA ASP A 337 -11.07 -33.32 1.01
C ASP A 337 -10.79 -32.71 2.40
N ILE A 338 -11.88 -32.43 3.14
CA ILE A 338 -11.83 -31.80 4.46
C ILE A 338 -11.34 -32.80 5.51
N GLU A 339 -11.68 -34.05 5.40
CA GLU A 339 -11.31 -35.07 6.40
C GLU A 339 -9.80 -35.34 6.40
N THR A 340 -9.20 -35.47 5.24
CA THR A 340 -7.74 -35.58 5.12
C THR A 340 -7.02 -34.35 5.65
N ARG A 341 -7.59 -33.14 5.42
CA ARG A 341 -7.01 -31.88 5.95
C ARG A 341 -7.06 -31.77 7.45
N LYS A 342 -8.06 -32.32 8.12
CA LYS A 342 -8.13 -32.36 9.60
C LYS A 342 -7.01 -33.17 10.22
N ARG A 343 -6.35 -34.04 9.49
CA ARG A 343 -5.20 -34.86 9.94
C ARG A 343 -3.87 -34.16 9.74
N VAL A 344 -3.86 -33.01 9.06
CA VAL A 344 -2.66 -32.25 8.70
C VAL A 344 -2.64 -30.91 9.41
N GLY A 345 -1.56 -30.61 10.10
CA GLY A 345 -1.22 -29.26 10.55
C GLY A 345 -0.41 -28.53 9.47
N TYR A 346 -0.70 -27.30 9.18
CA TYR A 346 0.00 -26.53 8.17
C TYR A 346 0.47 -25.19 8.71
N MET A 347 1.75 -24.89 8.51
CA MET A 347 2.36 -23.60 8.84
C MET A 347 2.92 -22.97 7.58
N THR A 348 2.44 -21.78 7.24
CA THR A 348 2.85 -21.02 6.07
C THR A 348 4.13 -20.23 6.34
N GLN A 349 4.88 -19.91 5.28
CA GLN A 349 6.07 -19.05 5.34
C GLN A 349 5.77 -17.67 5.94
N ALA A 350 4.68 -17.04 5.49
CA ALA A 350 4.22 -15.78 6.08
C ALA A 350 3.37 -16.05 7.31
N PHE A 351 3.51 -15.22 8.34
CA PHE A 351 2.64 -15.28 9.50
C PHE A 351 1.17 -15.14 9.10
N SER A 352 0.39 -16.20 9.27
CA SER A 352 -1.00 -16.31 8.79
C SER A 352 -2.05 -16.20 9.88
N LEU A 353 -1.63 -16.02 11.14
CA LEU A 353 -2.54 -15.84 12.25
C LEU A 353 -3.04 -14.39 12.34
N TYR A 354 -4.13 -14.20 13.07
CA TYR A 354 -4.72 -12.88 13.25
C TYR A 354 -3.85 -12.03 14.17
N SER A 355 -3.20 -11.05 13.59
CA SER A 355 -2.26 -10.15 14.30
C SER A 355 -2.93 -9.29 15.38
N GLU A 356 -4.23 -9.02 15.23
CA GLU A 356 -5.04 -8.21 16.15
C GLU A 356 -5.64 -9.03 17.30
N LEU A 357 -5.40 -10.34 17.32
CA LEU A 357 -5.84 -11.24 18.38
C LEU A 357 -4.67 -11.60 19.28
N SER A 358 -4.93 -11.75 20.57
CA SER A 358 -3.94 -12.25 21.52
C SER A 358 -3.56 -13.71 21.23
N VAL A 359 -2.46 -14.18 21.86
CA VAL A 359 -2.04 -15.58 21.79
C VAL A 359 -3.18 -16.52 22.17
N TYR A 360 -3.86 -16.24 23.28
CA TYR A 360 -5.00 -17.04 23.74
C TYR A 360 -6.15 -17.03 22.72
N GLN A 361 -6.50 -15.86 22.18
CA GLN A 361 -7.60 -15.71 21.24
C GLN A 361 -7.33 -16.43 19.92
N ASN A 362 -6.08 -16.41 19.43
CA ASN A 362 -5.69 -17.19 18.25
C ASN A 362 -5.83 -18.69 18.49
N LEU A 363 -5.35 -19.21 19.63
CA LEU A 363 -5.51 -20.63 19.98
C LEU A 363 -6.99 -21.01 20.13
N LEU A 364 -7.80 -20.17 20.78
CA LEU A 364 -9.23 -20.40 20.96
C LEU A 364 -9.98 -20.43 19.62
N LEU A 365 -9.67 -19.49 18.74
CA LEU A 365 -10.27 -19.43 17.40
C LEU A 365 -9.99 -20.71 16.62
N HIS A 366 -8.74 -21.15 16.57
CA HIS A 366 -8.37 -22.35 15.82
C HIS A 366 -8.88 -23.64 16.48
N ALA A 367 -8.93 -23.72 17.80
CA ALA A 367 -9.58 -24.83 18.49
C ALA A 367 -11.06 -24.99 18.08
N ARG A 368 -11.76 -23.88 17.93
CA ARG A 368 -13.16 -23.86 17.44
C ARG A 368 -13.26 -24.22 15.95
N LEU A 369 -12.36 -23.69 15.11
CA LEU A 369 -12.33 -23.99 13.68
C LEU A 369 -12.08 -25.48 13.39
N PHE A 370 -11.23 -26.13 14.19
CA PHE A 370 -11.00 -27.58 14.13
C PHE A 370 -12.04 -28.41 14.88
N HIS A 371 -13.14 -27.80 15.33
CA HIS A 371 -14.26 -28.46 16.02
C HIS A 371 -13.85 -29.29 17.26
N ILE A 372 -12.87 -28.80 18.02
CA ILE A 372 -12.49 -29.43 19.30
C ILE A 372 -13.70 -29.31 20.26
N PRO A 373 -14.11 -30.39 20.95
CA PRO A 373 -15.21 -30.32 21.91
C PRO A 373 -15.04 -29.24 22.95
N ALA A 374 -16.09 -28.46 23.22
CA ALA A 374 -16.02 -27.29 24.11
C ALA A 374 -15.40 -27.59 25.49
N GLU A 375 -15.68 -28.77 26.03
CA GLU A 375 -15.15 -29.26 27.31
C GLU A 375 -13.62 -29.47 27.32
N GLN A 376 -13.02 -29.66 26.14
CA GLN A 376 -11.58 -29.93 25.98
C GLN A 376 -10.79 -28.69 25.57
N ILE A 377 -11.46 -27.64 25.08
CA ILE A 377 -10.80 -26.45 24.51
C ILE A 377 -9.84 -25.83 25.52
N GLU A 378 -10.32 -25.48 26.72
CA GLU A 378 -9.50 -24.78 27.72
C GLU A 378 -8.29 -25.60 28.15
N ARG A 379 -8.52 -26.89 28.41
CA ARG A 379 -7.42 -27.82 28.75
C ARG A 379 -6.40 -27.89 27.61
N ARG A 380 -6.87 -27.87 26.37
CA ARG A 380 -6.00 -27.97 25.21
C ARG A 380 -5.18 -26.69 24.99
N ILE A 381 -5.81 -25.53 25.16
CA ILE A 381 -5.12 -24.25 25.09
C ILE A 381 -4.03 -24.18 26.17
N GLN A 382 -4.35 -24.55 27.41
CA GLN A 382 -3.36 -24.56 28.49
C GLN A 382 -2.17 -25.49 28.20
N GLN A 383 -2.43 -26.67 27.62
CA GLN A 383 -1.36 -27.58 27.18
C GLN A 383 -0.47 -26.94 26.10
N MET A 384 -1.06 -26.17 25.16
CA MET A 384 -0.29 -25.47 24.13
C MET A 384 0.53 -24.32 24.73
N LEU A 385 -0.06 -23.53 25.61
CA LEU A 385 0.65 -22.44 26.27
C LEU A 385 1.89 -22.93 27.03
N THR A 386 1.73 -24.00 27.83
CA THR A 386 2.85 -24.59 28.60
C THR A 386 3.90 -25.24 27.71
N ARG A 387 3.48 -26.09 26.73
CA ARG A 387 4.40 -26.85 25.88
C ARG A 387 5.23 -25.96 24.96
N PHE A 388 4.66 -24.86 24.47
CA PHE A 388 5.30 -23.94 23.53
C PHE A 388 5.89 -22.70 24.21
N ASP A 389 5.91 -22.68 25.56
CA ASP A 389 6.44 -21.55 26.34
C ASP A 389 5.83 -20.21 25.94
N LEU A 390 4.48 -20.18 25.93
CA LEU A 390 3.67 -19.02 25.54
C LEU A 390 2.88 -18.42 26.71
N GLU A 391 3.05 -18.92 27.95
CA GLU A 391 2.22 -18.51 29.10
C GLU A 391 2.38 -17.03 29.42
N GLU A 392 3.60 -16.49 29.37
CA GLU A 392 3.88 -15.08 29.65
C GLU A 392 3.27 -14.16 28.59
N TYR A 393 3.05 -14.66 27.37
CA TYR A 393 2.52 -13.90 26.24
C TYR A 393 1.03 -14.11 26.02
N LYS A 394 0.33 -14.80 26.92
CA LYS A 394 -1.07 -15.24 26.74
C LYS A 394 -2.01 -14.12 26.28
N GLU A 395 -1.91 -12.94 26.88
CA GLU A 395 -2.78 -11.78 26.60
C GLU A 395 -2.14 -10.77 25.63
N VAL A 396 -0.93 -11.05 25.13
CA VAL A 396 -0.23 -10.16 24.20
C VAL A 396 -0.77 -10.39 22.79
N ASP A 397 -0.99 -9.31 22.04
CA ASP A 397 -1.43 -9.37 20.66
C ASP A 397 -0.32 -9.98 19.78
N ALA A 398 -0.74 -10.79 18.80
CA ALA A 398 0.23 -11.49 17.96
C ALA A 398 1.11 -10.54 17.13
N ALA A 399 0.64 -9.31 16.87
CA ALA A 399 1.42 -8.26 16.21
C ALA A 399 2.65 -7.80 17.02
N ASP A 400 2.55 -7.84 18.35
CA ASP A 400 3.57 -7.30 19.26
C ASP A 400 4.56 -8.36 19.77
N LEU A 401 4.38 -9.62 19.34
CA LEU A 401 5.27 -10.71 19.69
C LEU A 401 6.62 -10.65 18.94
N PRO A 402 7.73 -10.98 19.58
CA PRO A 402 8.99 -11.28 18.89
C PRO A 402 8.83 -12.39 17.85
N LEU A 403 9.63 -12.37 16.78
CA LEU A 403 9.46 -13.31 15.67
C LEU A 403 9.55 -14.77 16.11
N GLY A 404 10.51 -15.15 16.95
CA GLY A 404 10.63 -16.52 17.46
C GLY A 404 9.41 -16.99 18.26
N ILE A 405 8.82 -16.11 19.10
CA ILE A 405 7.59 -16.41 19.83
C ILE A 405 6.39 -16.51 18.89
N ARG A 406 6.35 -15.68 17.86
CA ARG A 406 5.33 -15.71 16.82
C ARG A 406 5.34 -17.03 16.03
N GLN A 407 6.53 -17.57 15.77
CA GLN A 407 6.69 -18.87 15.13
C GLN A 407 6.25 -20.03 16.06
N ARG A 408 6.60 -19.97 17.35
CA ARG A 408 6.09 -20.94 18.35
C ARG A 408 4.56 -20.91 18.44
N LEU A 409 3.93 -19.73 18.41
CA LEU A 409 2.46 -19.61 18.35
C LEU A 409 1.89 -20.25 17.08
N SER A 410 2.51 -20.01 15.93
CA SER A 410 2.08 -20.62 14.66
C SER A 410 2.16 -22.15 14.71
N LEU A 411 3.22 -22.67 15.29
CA LEU A 411 3.37 -24.12 15.49
C LEU A 411 2.34 -24.67 16.49
N ALA A 412 2.13 -24.00 17.62
CA ALA A 412 1.12 -24.39 18.61
C ALA A 412 -0.29 -24.46 18.01
N VAL A 413 -0.65 -23.47 17.16
CA VAL A 413 -1.91 -23.46 16.40
C VAL A 413 -1.97 -24.61 15.39
N ALA A 414 -0.87 -24.89 14.68
CA ALA A 414 -0.82 -25.97 13.71
C ALA A 414 -0.98 -27.36 14.33
N VAL A 415 -0.64 -27.54 15.62
CA VAL A 415 -0.74 -28.82 16.32
C VAL A 415 -1.91 -28.92 17.31
N ILE A 416 -2.69 -27.87 17.50
CA ILE A 416 -3.74 -27.82 18.53
C ILE A 416 -4.78 -28.95 18.39
N HIS A 417 -5.05 -29.40 17.17
CA HIS A 417 -6.01 -30.47 16.84
C HIS A 417 -5.40 -31.86 16.80
N LYS A 418 -4.11 -32.01 17.19
CA LYS A 418 -3.34 -33.28 17.17
C LYS A 418 -3.27 -33.92 15.77
N PRO A 419 -2.68 -33.24 14.81
CA PRO A 419 -2.50 -33.80 13.48
C PRO A 419 -1.54 -34.99 13.51
N GLU A 420 -1.75 -35.92 12.57
CA GLU A 420 -0.80 -37.02 12.35
C GLU A 420 0.42 -36.57 11.54
N MET A 421 0.25 -35.43 10.84
CA MET A 421 1.27 -34.85 9.99
C MET A 421 1.33 -33.35 10.14
N LEU A 422 2.56 -32.82 10.07
CA LEU A 422 2.84 -31.39 10.11
C LEU A 422 3.61 -30.97 8.86
N ILE A 423 3.10 -29.99 8.14
CA ILE A 423 3.75 -29.40 6.97
C ILE A 423 4.16 -27.98 7.30
N LEU A 424 5.45 -27.70 7.20
CA LEU A 424 6.07 -26.44 7.59
C LEU A 424 6.79 -25.82 6.39
N ASP A 425 6.34 -24.63 5.99
CA ASP A 425 6.94 -23.90 4.87
C ASP A 425 7.87 -22.78 5.38
N GLU A 426 9.20 -23.04 5.35
CA GLU A 426 10.26 -22.15 5.83
C GLU A 426 10.01 -21.62 7.26
N PRO A 427 9.79 -22.48 8.25
CA PRO A 427 9.24 -22.10 9.55
C PRO A 427 10.15 -21.20 10.40
N THR A 428 11.45 -21.19 10.15
CA THR A 428 12.47 -20.47 10.94
C THR A 428 13.15 -19.37 10.14
N SER A 429 12.59 -18.99 8.99
CA SER A 429 13.14 -17.91 8.17
C SER A 429 13.16 -16.59 8.95
N GLY A 430 14.34 -15.95 9.06
CA GLY A 430 14.54 -14.71 9.83
C GLY A 430 14.61 -14.89 11.35
N VAL A 431 14.57 -16.10 11.87
CA VAL A 431 14.65 -16.38 13.30
C VAL A 431 16.11 -16.49 13.74
N ASP A 432 16.44 -15.91 14.88
CA ASP A 432 17.77 -15.96 15.48
C ASP A 432 18.18 -17.40 15.86
N PRO A 433 19.50 -17.69 16.00
CA PRO A 433 20.00 -19.04 16.27
C PRO A 433 19.39 -19.71 17.52
N VAL A 434 19.23 -18.97 18.61
CA VAL A 434 18.72 -19.52 19.88
C VAL A 434 17.24 -19.92 19.75
N SER A 435 16.44 -19.02 19.20
CA SER A 435 15.00 -19.26 18.95
C SER A 435 14.80 -20.38 17.93
N ARG A 436 15.68 -20.49 16.94
CA ARG A 436 15.68 -21.57 15.92
C ARG A 436 15.93 -22.92 16.57
N ASP A 437 16.95 -23.05 17.40
CA ASP A 437 17.25 -24.30 18.09
C ASP A 437 16.12 -24.75 19.00
N SER A 438 15.55 -23.84 19.77
CA SER A 438 14.36 -24.13 20.60
C SER A 438 13.16 -24.58 19.77
N PHE A 439 12.97 -24.00 18.57
CA PHE A 439 11.91 -24.41 17.65
C PHE A 439 12.14 -25.83 17.13
N TRP A 440 13.38 -26.18 16.78
CA TRP A 440 13.76 -27.54 16.35
C TRP A 440 13.63 -28.58 17.48
N GLU A 441 13.89 -28.23 18.73
CA GLU A 441 13.60 -29.10 19.89
C GLU A 441 12.12 -29.48 19.93
N LEU A 442 11.23 -28.53 19.72
CA LEU A 442 9.79 -28.78 19.67
C LEU A 442 9.42 -29.72 18.50
N LEU A 443 10.03 -29.55 17.31
CA LEU A 443 9.80 -30.44 16.17
C LEU A 443 10.27 -31.86 16.45
N ILE A 444 11.44 -32.00 17.05
CA ILE A 444 12.01 -33.33 17.44
C ILE A 444 11.09 -33.99 18.45
N ASP A 445 10.63 -33.24 19.47
CA ASP A 445 9.71 -33.74 20.50
C ASP A 445 8.37 -34.22 19.88
N LEU A 446 7.80 -33.45 18.97
CA LEU A 446 6.56 -33.80 18.24
C LEU A 446 6.76 -35.07 17.39
N SER A 447 7.91 -35.21 16.73
CA SER A 447 8.19 -36.38 15.88
C SER A 447 8.49 -37.63 16.72
N ARG A 448 9.34 -37.52 17.72
CA ARG A 448 9.86 -38.68 18.47
C ARG A 448 8.92 -39.16 19.57
N ASN A 449 8.25 -38.24 20.26
CA ASN A 449 7.34 -38.55 21.37
C ASN A 449 5.87 -38.66 20.96
N ASP A 450 5.40 -37.81 20.07
CA ASP A 450 4.00 -37.86 19.62
C ASP A 450 3.84 -38.66 18.31
N GLY A 451 4.92 -39.07 17.63
CA GLY A 451 4.85 -39.81 16.37
C GLY A 451 4.36 -39.02 15.17
N VAL A 452 4.42 -37.69 15.25
CA VAL A 452 3.96 -36.78 14.15
C VAL A 452 4.96 -36.85 13.01
N THR A 453 4.47 -37.09 11.79
CA THR A 453 5.29 -37.01 10.57
C THR A 453 5.49 -35.55 10.20
N ILE A 454 6.72 -35.11 10.00
CA ILE A 454 7.03 -33.70 9.76
C ILE A 454 7.65 -33.54 8.37
N PHE A 455 7.04 -32.69 7.57
CA PHE A 455 7.54 -32.27 6.27
C PHE A 455 7.94 -30.81 6.36
N VAL A 456 9.24 -30.49 6.27
CA VAL A 456 9.79 -29.13 6.37
C VAL A 456 10.34 -28.68 5.04
N SER A 457 9.89 -27.55 4.51
CA SER A 457 10.65 -26.87 3.46
C SER A 457 11.61 -25.88 4.09
N THR A 458 12.84 -25.85 3.60
CA THR A 458 13.82 -24.87 4.02
C THR A 458 14.83 -24.59 2.91
N HIS A 459 15.51 -23.48 3.01
CA HIS A 459 16.68 -23.16 2.21
C HIS A 459 17.96 -23.13 3.07
N PHE A 460 17.85 -23.43 4.37
CA PHE A 460 18.96 -23.51 5.32
C PHE A 460 19.53 -24.92 5.36
N MET A 461 20.82 -25.05 5.06
CA MET A 461 21.47 -26.36 5.03
C MET A 461 21.65 -26.96 6.42
N ASN A 462 21.95 -26.15 7.41
CA ASN A 462 22.03 -26.57 8.82
C ASN A 462 20.70 -27.13 9.37
N GLU A 463 19.55 -26.68 8.84
CA GLU A 463 18.27 -27.32 9.17
C GLU A 463 18.07 -28.62 8.42
N GLY A 464 18.54 -28.69 7.18
CA GLY A 464 18.56 -29.93 6.41
C GLY A 464 19.35 -31.04 7.11
N GLU A 465 20.46 -30.70 7.76
CA GLU A 465 21.28 -31.63 8.54
C GLU A 465 20.57 -32.21 9.78
N ARG A 466 19.49 -31.55 10.23
CA ARG A 466 18.66 -32.02 11.36
C ARG A 466 17.51 -32.93 10.92
N CYS A 467 17.28 -33.09 9.62
CA CYS A 467 16.26 -33.99 9.08
C CYS A 467 16.76 -35.43 8.99
N ASP A 468 15.84 -36.39 9.11
CA ASP A 468 16.17 -37.82 8.93
C ASP A 468 16.58 -38.10 7.47
N ARG A 469 15.82 -37.55 6.53
CA ARG A 469 16.13 -37.56 5.10
C ARG A 469 15.76 -36.22 4.46
N ILE A 470 16.40 -35.92 3.35
CA ILE A 470 16.18 -34.70 2.59
C ILE A 470 16.03 -34.98 1.11
N SER A 471 15.28 -34.13 0.44
CA SER A 471 15.24 -34.03 -1.03
C SER A 471 15.74 -32.67 -1.46
N LEU A 472 16.74 -32.67 -2.35
CA LEU A 472 17.28 -31.45 -2.96
C LEU A 472 16.49 -31.11 -4.22
N MET A 473 15.91 -29.93 -4.26
CA MET A 473 15.03 -29.49 -5.36
C MET A 473 15.58 -28.28 -6.11
N HIS A 474 15.53 -28.35 -7.43
CA HIS A 474 15.89 -27.22 -8.30
C HIS A 474 15.01 -27.19 -9.55
N GLN A 475 14.56 -26.00 -9.96
CA GLN A 475 13.75 -25.77 -11.17
C GLN A 475 12.59 -26.77 -11.38
N GLY A 476 11.89 -27.09 -10.31
CA GLY A 476 10.75 -28.01 -10.34
C GLY A 476 11.10 -29.49 -10.24
N LYS A 477 12.37 -29.87 -10.21
CA LYS A 477 12.84 -31.25 -10.17
C LYS A 477 13.56 -31.59 -8.88
N VAL A 478 13.46 -32.85 -8.46
CA VAL A 478 14.29 -33.42 -7.38
C VAL A 478 15.61 -33.87 -7.97
N LEU A 479 16.72 -33.32 -7.48
CA LEU A 479 18.08 -33.65 -7.91
C LEU A 479 18.60 -34.91 -7.24
N ALA A 480 18.39 -35.02 -5.92
CA ALA A 480 18.80 -36.14 -5.11
C ALA A 480 17.92 -36.23 -3.86
N SER A 481 17.78 -37.44 -3.29
CA SER A 481 16.99 -37.65 -2.06
C SER A 481 17.63 -38.80 -1.27
N ASP A 482 18.18 -38.46 -0.08
CA ASP A 482 18.80 -39.45 0.86
C ASP A 482 18.97 -38.75 2.23
N THR A 483 19.70 -39.46 3.16
CA THR A 483 20.15 -38.82 4.40
C THR A 483 21.18 -37.72 4.12
N PRO A 484 21.23 -36.66 4.93
CA PRO A 484 22.17 -35.55 4.73
C PRO A 484 23.63 -36.05 4.60
N GLU A 485 24.02 -36.99 5.47
CA GLU A 485 25.37 -37.54 5.46
C GLU A 485 25.67 -38.37 4.20
N ALA A 486 24.69 -39.11 3.66
CA ALA A 486 24.86 -39.88 2.44
C ALA A 486 25.07 -38.96 1.24
N LEU A 487 24.29 -37.89 1.15
CA LEU A 487 24.40 -36.89 0.06
C LEU A 487 25.74 -36.15 0.09
N THR A 488 26.19 -35.74 1.27
CA THR A 488 27.50 -35.09 1.47
C THR A 488 28.65 -36.02 1.11
N ARG A 489 28.60 -37.27 1.58
CA ARG A 489 29.63 -38.31 1.31
C ARG A 489 29.66 -38.67 -0.18
N PHE A 490 28.50 -38.76 -0.85
CA PHE A 490 28.44 -39.09 -2.27
C PHE A 490 29.18 -38.08 -3.14
N ARG A 491 29.11 -36.78 -2.77
CA ARG A 491 29.82 -35.69 -3.43
C ARG A 491 31.25 -35.45 -2.93
N GLY A 492 31.67 -36.14 -1.84
CA GLY A 492 33.00 -35.97 -1.27
C GLY A 492 33.25 -34.58 -0.69
N LYS A 493 32.17 -33.88 -0.24
CA LYS A 493 32.24 -32.55 0.37
C LYS A 493 32.23 -32.64 1.89
N GLU A 494 32.63 -31.56 2.55
CA GLU A 494 32.66 -31.50 4.03
C GLU A 494 31.30 -31.02 4.57
N THR A 495 30.58 -30.15 3.83
CA THR A 495 29.32 -29.59 4.24
C THR A 495 28.18 -29.95 3.28
N LEU A 496 26.93 -29.95 3.78
CA LEU A 496 25.73 -30.15 2.95
C LEU A 496 25.54 -29.01 1.96
N GLU A 497 25.93 -27.78 2.34
CA GLU A 497 25.84 -26.60 1.46
C GLU A 497 26.74 -26.75 0.23
N ASP A 498 27.99 -27.15 0.44
CA ASP A 498 28.93 -27.40 -0.67
C ASP A 498 28.46 -28.56 -1.56
N ALA A 499 27.91 -29.63 -0.97
CA ALA A 499 27.32 -30.71 -1.74
C ALA A 499 26.14 -30.26 -2.58
N PHE A 500 25.26 -29.44 -2.02
CA PHE A 500 24.10 -28.89 -2.76
C PHE A 500 24.52 -27.97 -3.90
N ILE A 501 25.51 -27.11 -3.67
CA ILE A 501 26.06 -26.23 -4.71
C ILE A 501 26.64 -27.07 -5.85
N ASP A 502 27.37 -28.13 -5.55
CA ASP A 502 27.93 -29.06 -6.52
C ASP A 502 26.85 -29.77 -7.36
N TYR A 503 25.74 -30.21 -6.73
CA TYR A 503 24.56 -30.70 -7.46
C TYR A 503 23.93 -29.65 -8.40
N LEU A 504 23.95 -28.37 -8.03
CA LEU A 504 23.42 -27.27 -8.84
C LEU A 504 24.37 -26.93 -10.02
N GLU A 505 25.68 -26.96 -9.78
CA GLU A 505 26.70 -26.70 -10.80
C GLU A 505 26.61 -27.73 -11.92
N ASP A 506 26.46 -29.03 -11.59
CA ASP A 506 26.26 -30.11 -12.59
C ASP A 506 25.06 -29.83 -13.52
N VAL A 507 23.96 -29.28 -12.98
CA VAL A 507 22.76 -28.93 -13.81
C VAL A 507 23.02 -27.70 -14.66
N GLN A 508 23.86 -26.75 -14.22
CA GLN A 508 24.22 -25.56 -14.97
C GLN A 508 25.24 -25.85 -16.07
N GLU A 509 26.15 -26.77 -15.88
CA GLU A 509 27.06 -27.20 -16.93
C GLU A 509 26.33 -27.90 -18.09
N LEU A 510 25.21 -28.57 -17.81
CA LEU A 510 24.34 -29.15 -18.84
C LEU A 510 23.56 -28.07 -19.65
N ASN A 511 23.42 -26.85 -19.11
CA ASN A 511 22.82 -25.70 -19.74
C ASN A 511 23.72 -24.47 -19.51
N PRO A 512 24.87 -24.33 -20.20
CA PRO A 512 25.79 -23.25 -19.93
C PRO A 512 25.11 -21.91 -20.19
N PRO A 513 25.09 -20.99 -19.20
CA PRO A 513 24.83 -19.60 -19.49
C PRO A 513 25.91 -19.14 -20.47
N SER A 514 25.53 -18.41 -21.53
CA SER A 514 26.46 -17.83 -22.48
C SER A 514 27.68 -17.25 -21.77
N GLU A 515 28.88 -17.67 -22.18
CA GLU A 515 30.17 -17.26 -21.62
C GLU A 515 30.18 -15.78 -21.31
N HIS A 516 30.19 -15.47 -20.04
CA HIS A 516 30.38 -14.10 -19.60
C HIS A 516 31.87 -13.83 -19.49
N SER A 517 32.34 -12.86 -20.25
CA SER A 517 33.69 -12.35 -20.13
C SER A 517 33.92 -11.79 -18.72
N ASP A 518 34.60 -12.58 -17.89
CA ASP A 518 34.90 -12.26 -16.49
C ASP A 518 35.79 -11.04 -16.26
N ASP A 519 36.22 -10.34 -17.32
CA ASP A 519 37.29 -9.36 -17.28
C ASP A 519 36.96 -7.94 -17.73
N ALA A 520 35.70 -7.52 -17.79
CA ALA A 520 35.41 -6.11 -18.06
C ALA A 520 35.66 -5.26 -16.80
N PRO A 521 36.67 -4.37 -16.81
CA PRO A 521 36.92 -3.53 -15.63
C PRO A 521 35.80 -2.48 -15.47
N LEU A 522 35.15 -2.46 -14.29
CA LEU A 522 34.25 -1.39 -13.90
C LEU A 522 35.03 -0.07 -13.92
N ARG A 523 34.64 0.87 -14.77
CA ARG A 523 35.29 2.19 -14.85
C ARG A 523 34.91 3.04 -13.65
N ALA A 524 35.90 3.67 -12.99
CA ALA A 524 35.64 4.66 -11.95
C ALA A 524 34.83 5.83 -12.54
N VAL A 525 33.76 6.23 -11.85
CA VAL A 525 32.95 7.39 -12.23
C VAL A 525 33.76 8.67 -11.94
N ASN A 526 33.89 9.52 -12.95
CA ASN A 526 34.58 10.80 -12.76
C ASN A 526 33.89 11.65 -11.68
N GLU A 527 34.67 12.19 -10.74
CA GLU A 527 34.23 12.98 -9.56
C GLU A 527 33.58 14.32 -9.94
N SER A 528 32.54 14.38 -10.72
CA SER A 528 31.79 15.62 -10.95
C SER A 528 30.43 15.62 -10.26
N HIS A 529 30.39 15.23 -8.98
CA HIS A 529 29.21 15.43 -8.16
C HIS A 529 29.06 16.93 -7.80
N THR A 530 28.66 17.76 -8.76
CA THR A 530 28.19 19.11 -8.44
C THR A 530 26.92 19.00 -7.61
N ASN A 531 27.07 19.20 -6.31
CA ASN A 531 25.96 19.21 -5.35
C ASN A 531 25.11 20.48 -5.58
N ARG A 532 24.34 20.49 -6.68
CA ARG A 532 23.43 21.59 -7.00
C ARG A 532 22.22 21.50 -6.09
N PHE A 533 21.88 22.60 -5.43
CA PHE A 533 20.70 22.73 -4.56
C PHE A 533 19.40 22.30 -5.28
N PHE A 534 19.32 22.48 -6.59
CA PHE A 534 18.20 22.08 -7.44
C PHE A 534 18.71 21.48 -8.76
N SER A 535 18.16 20.32 -9.13
CA SER A 535 18.48 19.64 -10.41
C SER A 535 17.21 19.27 -11.16
N PRO A 536 17.01 19.82 -12.38
CA PRO A 536 15.88 19.39 -13.23
C PRO A 536 15.91 17.89 -13.52
N LEU A 537 17.12 17.30 -13.64
CA LEU A 537 17.27 15.86 -13.94
C LEU A 537 16.66 14.99 -12.83
N ARG A 538 16.87 15.34 -11.56
CA ARG A 538 16.29 14.63 -10.42
C ARG A 538 14.77 14.79 -10.39
N LEU A 539 14.27 16.01 -10.60
CA LEU A 539 12.84 16.30 -10.67
C LEU A 539 12.16 15.48 -11.77
N PHE A 540 12.69 15.54 -13.00
CA PHE A 540 12.15 14.77 -14.12
C PHE A 540 12.37 13.26 -13.96
N GLY A 541 13.39 12.81 -13.22
CA GLY A 541 13.58 11.41 -12.81
C GLY A 541 12.37 10.88 -12.04
N TYR A 542 11.92 11.63 -11.02
CA TYR A 542 10.71 11.31 -10.27
C TYR A 542 9.45 11.35 -11.13
N ALA A 543 9.28 12.40 -11.92
CA ALA A 543 8.12 12.54 -12.80
C ALA A 543 8.03 11.39 -13.82
N TYR A 544 9.16 11.01 -14.41
CA TYR A 544 9.24 9.89 -15.36
C TYR A 544 8.86 8.56 -14.71
N ARG A 545 9.46 8.25 -13.56
CA ARG A 545 9.13 7.03 -12.82
C ARG A 545 7.64 6.97 -12.45
N GLU A 546 7.11 8.04 -11.88
CA GLU A 546 5.71 8.11 -11.47
C GLU A 546 4.75 7.98 -12.67
N SER A 547 5.14 8.56 -13.82
CA SER A 547 4.38 8.39 -15.08
C SER A 547 4.33 6.94 -15.54
N LEU A 548 5.46 6.22 -15.46
CA LEU A 548 5.52 4.80 -15.80
C LEU A 548 4.64 3.95 -14.86
N GLU A 549 4.70 4.20 -13.56
CA GLU A 549 3.84 3.51 -12.58
C GLU A 549 2.35 3.76 -12.86
N LEU A 550 1.99 5.00 -13.17
CA LEU A 550 0.60 5.38 -13.45
C LEU A 550 0.07 4.73 -14.73
N ILE A 551 0.88 4.74 -15.81
CA ILE A 551 0.49 4.13 -17.09
C ILE A 551 0.37 2.61 -16.98
N ARG A 552 1.20 1.97 -16.17
CA ARG A 552 1.19 0.51 -15.93
C ARG A 552 0.16 0.06 -14.90
N ASP A 553 -0.56 0.99 -14.27
CA ASP A 553 -1.67 0.69 -13.36
C ASP A 553 -3.01 1.04 -14.05
N PRO A 554 -3.61 0.10 -14.81
CA PRO A 554 -4.81 0.37 -15.58
C PRO A 554 -6.01 0.73 -14.70
N VAL A 555 -6.07 0.22 -13.48
CA VAL A 555 -7.16 0.51 -12.53
C VAL A 555 -7.14 1.98 -12.13
N ARG A 556 -5.97 2.52 -11.77
CA ARG A 556 -5.84 3.94 -11.43
C ARG A 556 -6.11 4.85 -12.62
N LEU A 557 -5.61 4.46 -13.81
CA LEU A 557 -5.80 5.25 -15.02
C LEU A 557 -7.27 5.31 -15.43
N VAL A 558 -7.97 4.17 -15.40
CA VAL A 558 -9.40 4.08 -15.69
C VAL A 558 -10.20 4.89 -14.68
N PHE A 559 -9.89 4.78 -13.38
CA PHE A 559 -10.57 5.56 -12.35
C PHE A 559 -10.32 7.07 -12.51
N ALA A 560 -9.10 7.48 -12.86
CA ALA A 560 -8.76 8.88 -13.08
C ALA A 560 -9.54 9.52 -14.23
N LEU A 561 -9.74 8.80 -15.32
CA LEU A 561 -10.34 9.33 -16.56
C LEU A 561 -11.83 9.00 -16.68
N LEU A 562 -12.19 7.71 -16.68
CA LEU A 562 -13.58 7.27 -16.81
C LEU A 562 -14.39 7.55 -15.54
N GLY A 563 -13.78 7.34 -14.35
CA GLY A 563 -14.44 7.62 -13.08
C GLY A 563 -14.87 9.09 -12.99
N THR A 564 -14.01 10.00 -13.44
CA THR A 564 -14.31 11.43 -13.51
C THR A 564 -15.52 11.72 -14.43
N GLY A 565 -15.53 11.10 -15.62
CA GLY A 565 -16.63 11.25 -16.58
C GLY A 565 -17.95 10.66 -16.08
N ILE A 566 -17.92 9.47 -15.51
CA ILE A 566 -19.11 8.81 -14.95
C ILE A 566 -19.70 9.65 -13.80
N LEU A 567 -18.86 10.13 -12.89
CA LEU A 567 -19.31 10.98 -11.80
C LEU A 567 -19.92 12.30 -12.30
N MET A 568 -19.38 12.87 -13.38
CA MET A 568 -19.97 14.04 -14.02
C MET A 568 -21.39 13.77 -14.54
N LEU A 569 -21.60 12.60 -15.17
CA LEU A 569 -22.93 12.21 -15.65
C LEU A 569 -23.92 12.01 -14.50
N ILE A 570 -23.48 11.28 -13.45
CA ILE A 570 -24.34 11.02 -12.28
C ILE A 570 -24.70 12.33 -11.57
N LEU A 571 -23.72 13.19 -11.30
CA LEU A 571 -23.95 14.42 -10.56
C LEU A 571 -24.62 15.50 -11.41
N GLY A 572 -24.28 15.59 -12.69
CA GLY A 572 -24.86 16.57 -13.61
C GLY A 572 -26.36 16.37 -13.86
N PHE A 573 -26.79 15.09 -13.93
CA PHE A 573 -28.22 14.76 -14.05
C PHE A 573 -28.90 14.58 -12.69
N GLY A 574 -28.17 14.14 -11.68
CA GLY A 574 -28.71 13.83 -10.35
C GLY A 574 -28.95 15.06 -9.48
N ILE A 575 -28.19 16.14 -9.66
CA ILE A 575 -28.35 17.37 -8.88
C ILE A 575 -29.20 18.36 -9.68
N THR A 576 -30.51 18.32 -9.48
CA THR A 576 -31.44 19.30 -10.03
C THR A 576 -32.09 20.12 -8.90
N MET A 577 -32.16 21.42 -9.09
CA MET A 577 -32.94 22.33 -8.26
C MET A 577 -34.20 22.77 -9.03
N ASP A 578 -34.47 22.23 -10.20
CA ASP A 578 -35.65 22.54 -10.97
C ASP A 578 -36.88 21.98 -10.25
N VAL A 579 -37.88 22.81 -10.08
CA VAL A 579 -39.13 22.46 -9.43
C VAL A 579 -40.17 22.37 -10.53
N GLU A 580 -40.18 21.21 -11.21
CA GLU A 580 -41.13 20.87 -12.28
C GLU A 580 -41.91 19.63 -11.90
N ASP A 581 -42.97 19.30 -12.65
CA ASP A 581 -43.83 18.12 -12.45
C ASP A 581 -44.39 17.99 -11.00
N LEU A 582 -44.85 19.15 -10.47
CA LEU A 582 -45.44 19.21 -9.15
C LEU A 582 -46.82 18.52 -9.18
N ARG A 583 -46.87 17.36 -8.55
CA ARG A 583 -48.12 16.60 -8.45
C ARG A 583 -49.10 17.32 -7.52
N PHE A 584 -50.25 17.72 -8.07
CA PHE A 584 -51.29 18.35 -7.29
C PHE A 584 -52.62 17.64 -7.49
N ALA A 585 -53.50 17.78 -6.50
CA ALA A 585 -54.87 17.34 -6.56
C ALA A 585 -55.78 18.39 -5.91
N VAL A 586 -57.04 18.39 -6.30
CA VAL A 586 -58.03 19.35 -5.83
C VAL A 586 -59.14 18.65 -5.08
N LEU A 587 -59.48 19.18 -3.91
CA LEU A 587 -60.70 18.87 -3.18
C LEU A 587 -61.72 19.97 -3.55
N ASP A 588 -62.49 19.73 -4.63
CA ASP A 588 -63.49 20.63 -5.05
C ASP A 588 -64.83 20.32 -4.34
N GLN A 589 -65.17 21.15 -3.39
CA GLN A 589 -66.43 21.05 -2.64
C GLN A 589 -67.57 21.87 -3.26
N ASP A 590 -67.25 22.67 -4.28
CA ASP A 590 -68.21 23.56 -4.95
C ASP A 590 -68.83 22.92 -6.23
N GLY A 591 -67.99 22.20 -7.01
CA GLY A 591 -68.41 21.52 -8.22
C GLY A 591 -68.94 22.38 -9.34
N THR A 592 -68.71 23.69 -9.33
CA THR A 592 -69.19 24.68 -10.30
C THR A 592 -68.22 24.77 -11.51
N PRO A 593 -68.72 25.37 -12.62
CA PRO A 593 -67.89 25.71 -13.77
C PRO A 593 -66.68 26.57 -13.38
N GLN A 594 -66.84 27.49 -12.39
CA GLN A 594 -65.80 28.40 -11.94
C GLN A 594 -64.68 27.65 -11.17
N SER A 595 -65.06 26.70 -10.29
CA SER A 595 -64.05 25.88 -9.60
C SER A 595 -63.23 25.00 -10.57
N ARG A 596 -63.93 24.46 -11.57
CA ARG A 596 -63.24 23.66 -12.62
C ARG A 596 -62.31 24.51 -13.47
N GLN A 597 -62.74 25.74 -13.86
CA GLN A 597 -61.89 26.67 -14.61
C GLN A 597 -60.64 27.07 -13.84
N TYR A 598 -60.76 27.30 -12.54
CA TYR A 598 -59.60 27.57 -11.67
C TYR A 598 -58.62 26.40 -11.61
N THR A 599 -59.15 25.19 -11.47
CA THR A 599 -58.34 23.97 -11.48
C THR A 599 -57.63 23.76 -12.83
N GLN A 600 -58.34 23.95 -13.95
CA GLN A 600 -57.79 23.83 -15.30
C GLN A 600 -56.70 24.88 -15.56
N ASN A 601 -56.80 26.06 -15.02
CA ASN A 601 -55.76 27.09 -15.13
C ASN A 601 -54.43 26.60 -14.49
N LEU A 602 -54.50 25.91 -13.35
CA LEU A 602 -53.32 25.33 -12.70
C LEU A 602 -52.79 24.10 -13.48
N ALA A 603 -53.71 23.23 -13.94
CA ALA A 603 -53.37 22.05 -14.71
C ALA A 603 -52.75 22.39 -16.09
N GLY A 604 -53.09 23.54 -16.67
CA GLY A 604 -52.50 24.02 -17.92
C GLY A 604 -51.08 24.57 -17.80
N SER A 605 -50.53 24.64 -16.59
CA SER A 605 -49.16 25.08 -16.36
C SER A 605 -48.13 23.97 -16.56
N ARG A 606 -46.98 24.29 -17.12
CA ARG A 606 -45.83 23.35 -17.22
C ARG A 606 -45.26 22.88 -15.89
N TYR A 607 -45.61 23.53 -14.79
CA TYR A 607 -45.07 23.25 -13.47
C TYR A 607 -45.87 22.23 -12.68
N PHE A 608 -47.18 22.07 -13.03
CA PHE A 608 -48.09 21.26 -12.24
C PHE A 608 -48.71 20.12 -13.06
N VAL A 609 -48.74 18.93 -12.45
CA VAL A 609 -49.36 17.74 -13.00
C VAL A 609 -50.55 17.34 -12.13
N GLU A 610 -51.75 17.38 -12.72
CA GLU A 610 -52.98 17.03 -12.03
C GLU A 610 -53.09 15.53 -11.78
N HIS A 611 -53.37 15.18 -10.53
CA HIS A 611 -53.68 13.81 -10.10
C HIS A 611 -55.18 13.65 -9.81
N SER A 612 -55.62 12.40 -9.55
CA SER A 612 -56.99 12.10 -9.23
C SER A 612 -57.57 13.01 -8.15
N PRO A 613 -58.80 13.54 -8.32
CA PRO A 613 -59.41 14.48 -7.35
C PRO A 613 -59.46 13.89 -5.94
N LEU A 614 -59.46 14.78 -4.97
CA LEU A 614 -59.59 14.43 -3.57
C LEU A 614 -61.08 14.46 -3.15
N HIS A 615 -61.45 13.50 -2.31
CA HIS A 615 -62.84 13.42 -1.81
C HIS A 615 -62.97 13.80 -0.36
N SER A 616 -61.89 13.85 0.41
CA SER A 616 -61.91 14.24 1.82
C SER A 616 -60.58 14.88 2.26
N LEU A 617 -60.63 15.63 3.37
CA LEU A 617 -59.44 16.17 4.03
C LEU A 617 -58.53 15.05 4.61
N GLN A 618 -59.12 13.93 4.96
CA GLN A 618 -58.34 12.76 5.45
C GLN A 618 -57.53 12.15 4.30
N GLU A 619 -58.10 12.03 3.13
CA GLU A 619 -57.41 11.58 1.93
C GLU A 619 -56.29 12.56 1.53
N LEU A 620 -56.55 13.86 1.61
CA LEU A 620 -55.55 14.90 1.37
C LEU A 620 -54.35 14.71 2.29
N ASP A 621 -54.58 14.57 3.59
CA ASP A 621 -53.52 14.41 4.58
C ASP A 621 -52.73 13.09 4.32
N HIS A 622 -53.42 11.99 4.01
CA HIS A 622 -52.81 10.73 3.70
C HIS A 622 -51.92 10.78 2.44
N ARG A 623 -52.44 11.37 1.33
CA ARG A 623 -51.71 11.45 0.06
C ARG A 623 -50.55 12.45 0.08
N MET A 624 -50.66 13.50 0.91
CA MET A 624 -49.53 14.38 1.19
C MET A 624 -48.49 13.74 2.07
N LYS A 625 -48.87 13.00 3.11
CA LYS A 625 -47.93 12.25 3.95
C LYS A 625 -47.22 11.12 3.20
N SER A 626 -47.87 10.48 2.29
CA SER A 626 -47.26 9.44 1.40
C SER A 626 -46.32 10.03 0.35
N GLY A 627 -46.23 11.35 0.17
CA GLY A 627 -45.41 12.00 -0.86
C GLY A 627 -46.01 11.87 -2.28
N GLU A 628 -47.25 11.40 -2.41
CA GLU A 628 -47.91 11.31 -3.71
C GLU A 628 -48.23 12.69 -4.26
N LEU A 629 -48.61 13.63 -3.40
CA LEU A 629 -48.92 15.02 -3.74
C LEU A 629 -47.90 15.98 -3.12
N SER A 630 -47.46 16.94 -3.93
CA SER A 630 -46.63 18.06 -3.46
C SER A 630 -47.51 19.28 -3.09
N VAL A 631 -48.72 19.35 -3.68
CA VAL A 631 -49.68 20.43 -3.49
C VAL A 631 -51.09 19.86 -3.45
N ALA A 632 -51.93 20.39 -2.57
CA ALA A 632 -53.37 20.12 -2.59
C ALA A 632 -54.15 21.44 -2.47
N LEU A 633 -55.12 21.61 -3.32
CA LEU A 633 -56.01 22.74 -3.30
C LEU A 633 -57.36 22.34 -2.70
N VAL A 634 -57.91 23.17 -1.84
CA VAL A 634 -59.25 22.99 -1.29
C VAL A 634 -60.09 24.18 -1.70
N ILE A 635 -61.12 23.91 -2.50
CA ILE A 635 -62.09 24.92 -2.98
C ILE A 635 -63.35 24.76 -2.12
N PRO A 636 -63.73 25.77 -1.34
CA PRO A 636 -64.88 25.68 -0.45
C PRO A 636 -66.21 25.69 -1.18
N PRO A 637 -67.31 25.19 -0.55
CA PRO A 637 -68.62 25.25 -1.12
C PRO A 637 -69.09 26.73 -1.23
N GLY A 638 -69.79 27.07 -2.31
CA GLY A 638 -70.24 28.40 -2.60
C GLY A 638 -69.27 29.31 -3.36
N PHE A 639 -68.05 28.77 -3.68
CA PHE A 639 -66.99 29.53 -4.37
C PHE A 639 -67.46 30.19 -5.66
N GLY A 640 -68.15 29.47 -6.55
CA GLY A 640 -68.61 29.98 -7.82
C GLY A 640 -69.72 31.00 -7.68
N GLU A 641 -70.57 30.88 -6.65
CA GLU A 641 -71.62 31.82 -6.37
C GLU A 641 -71.07 33.17 -5.83
N ASP A 642 -70.15 33.08 -4.88
CA ASP A 642 -69.50 34.27 -4.28
C ASP A 642 -68.64 35.01 -5.29
N MET A 643 -67.93 34.28 -6.16
CA MET A 643 -67.21 34.86 -7.26
C MET A 643 -68.17 35.70 -8.21
N LYS A 644 -69.29 35.10 -8.59
CA LYS A 644 -70.29 35.83 -9.46
C LYS A 644 -70.88 37.05 -8.81
N LYS A 645 -71.04 37.03 -7.48
CA LYS A 645 -71.58 38.15 -6.70
C LYS A 645 -70.49 39.15 -6.31
N GLY A 646 -69.25 38.97 -6.68
CA GLY A 646 -68.08 39.79 -6.30
C GLY A 646 -67.80 39.79 -4.81
N ARG A 647 -68.16 38.72 -4.11
CA ARG A 647 -67.86 38.55 -2.68
C ARG A 647 -66.48 37.95 -2.48
N TYR A 648 -65.88 38.24 -1.32
CA TYR A 648 -64.62 37.68 -0.90
C TYR A 648 -64.75 36.17 -0.65
N THR A 649 -63.87 35.41 -1.29
CA THR A 649 -63.81 33.97 -1.10
C THR A 649 -62.34 33.51 -0.99
N GLU A 650 -62.06 32.43 -0.26
CA GLU A 650 -60.73 31.94 -0.02
C GLU A 650 -60.57 30.54 -0.59
N ILE A 651 -59.39 30.25 -1.20
CA ILE A 651 -58.97 28.93 -1.60
C ILE A 651 -57.77 28.55 -0.72
N ALA A 652 -57.83 27.39 -0.08
CA ALA A 652 -56.70 26.91 0.68
C ALA A 652 -55.73 26.10 -0.21
N ALA A 653 -54.44 26.44 -0.19
CA ALA A 653 -53.40 25.69 -0.83
C ALA A 653 -52.49 25.07 0.24
N TRP A 654 -52.48 23.75 0.28
CA TRP A 654 -51.63 22.96 1.15
C TRP A 654 -50.37 22.58 0.38
N VAL A 655 -49.21 22.97 0.91
CA VAL A 655 -47.92 22.70 0.28
C VAL A 655 -47.07 21.83 1.20
N ASP A 656 -46.40 20.82 0.67
CA ASP A 656 -45.46 20.04 1.41
C ASP A 656 -44.26 20.90 1.83
N GLY A 657 -44.18 21.18 3.14
CA GLY A 657 -43.14 22.00 3.77
C GLY A 657 -41.88 21.24 4.18
N ALA A 658 -41.81 19.95 3.97
CA ALA A 658 -40.66 19.12 4.37
C ALA A 658 -39.35 19.60 3.71
N MET A 659 -39.40 20.15 2.53
CA MET A 659 -38.27 20.80 1.84
C MET A 659 -38.53 22.33 1.70
N PRO A 660 -38.02 23.20 2.59
CA PRO A 660 -38.36 24.61 2.64
C PRO A 660 -38.15 25.37 1.32
N PHE A 661 -37.01 25.13 0.65
CA PHE A 661 -36.70 25.77 -0.63
C PHE A 661 -37.75 25.42 -1.71
N ARG A 662 -38.13 24.14 -1.77
CA ARG A 662 -39.12 23.66 -2.73
C ARG A 662 -40.51 24.21 -2.42
N ALA A 663 -40.88 24.25 -1.13
CA ALA A 663 -42.15 24.83 -0.67
C ALA A 663 -42.27 26.31 -1.01
N GLU A 664 -41.22 27.10 -0.82
CA GLU A 664 -41.17 28.51 -1.15
C GLU A 664 -41.35 28.77 -2.67
N THR A 665 -40.67 27.94 -3.49
CA THR A 665 -40.82 28.02 -4.96
C THR A 665 -42.25 27.68 -5.39
N ILE A 666 -42.84 26.62 -4.81
CA ILE A 666 -44.23 26.20 -5.05
C ILE A 666 -45.18 27.35 -4.67
N ARG A 667 -44.97 27.97 -3.51
CA ARG A 667 -45.76 29.15 -3.07
C ARG A 667 -45.70 30.24 -4.12
N GLY A 668 -44.54 30.57 -4.63
CA GLY A 668 -44.34 31.56 -5.67
C GLY A 668 -45.12 31.23 -6.98
N TYR A 669 -45.09 29.95 -7.39
CA TYR A 669 -45.81 29.48 -8.59
C TYR A 669 -47.33 29.58 -8.40
N ILE A 670 -47.87 29.12 -7.28
CA ILE A 670 -49.28 29.17 -6.98
C ILE A 670 -49.76 30.64 -6.97
N GLN A 671 -49.04 31.53 -6.30
CA GLN A 671 -49.38 32.96 -6.26
C GLN A 671 -49.32 33.61 -7.64
N GLY A 672 -48.32 33.28 -8.47
CA GLY A 672 -48.20 33.76 -9.84
C GLY A 672 -49.34 33.29 -10.72
N MET A 673 -49.71 32.03 -10.65
CA MET A 673 -50.83 31.44 -11.40
C MET A 673 -52.16 32.02 -10.95
N HIS A 674 -52.35 32.23 -9.64
CA HIS A 674 -53.57 32.87 -9.10
C HIS A 674 -53.72 34.31 -9.61
N LEU A 675 -52.63 35.09 -9.62
CA LEU A 675 -52.66 36.45 -10.14
C LEU A 675 -52.99 36.48 -11.64
N GLU A 676 -52.46 35.58 -12.43
CA GLU A 676 -52.77 35.49 -13.86
C GLU A 676 -54.21 35.05 -14.08
N TYR A 677 -54.73 34.12 -13.29
CA TYR A 677 -56.14 33.75 -13.34
C TYR A 677 -57.06 34.94 -13.04
N ILE A 678 -56.79 35.75 -12.01
CA ILE A 678 -57.57 36.95 -11.71
C ILE A 678 -57.49 37.96 -12.86
N ARG A 679 -56.32 38.15 -13.48
CA ARG A 679 -56.20 39.05 -14.66
C ARG A 679 -57.01 38.57 -15.85
N GLN A 680 -57.04 37.26 -16.09
CA GLN A 680 -57.83 36.66 -17.15
C GLN A 680 -59.31 36.79 -16.87
N LEU A 681 -59.78 36.55 -15.67
CA LEU A 681 -61.14 36.73 -15.23
C LEU A 681 -61.60 38.17 -15.38
N ALA A 682 -60.75 39.14 -14.99
CA ALA A 682 -61.03 40.56 -15.17
C ALA A 682 -61.16 40.96 -16.65
N ARG A 683 -60.28 40.38 -17.52
CA ARG A 683 -60.39 40.63 -18.98
C ARG A 683 -61.70 40.06 -19.54
N ASP A 684 -62.07 38.83 -19.06
CA ASP A 684 -63.29 38.17 -19.60
C ASP A 684 -64.58 38.80 -19.07
N THR A 685 -64.57 39.42 -17.90
CA THR A 685 -65.75 40.00 -17.24
C THR A 685 -65.89 41.51 -17.54
N LEU A 686 -64.80 42.25 -17.50
CA LEU A 686 -64.78 43.70 -17.61
C LEU A 686 -64.36 44.18 -19.03
N GLY A 687 -63.82 43.30 -19.86
CA GLY A 687 -63.29 43.66 -21.16
C GLY A 687 -61.90 44.34 -21.11
N TYR A 688 -61.39 44.62 -19.94
CA TYR A 688 -60.04 45.15 -19.65
C TYR A 688 -59.50 44.65 -18.33
N VAL A 689 -58.20 44.73 -18.19
CA VAL A 689 -57.59 44.46 -16.91
C VAL A 689 -57.46 45.76 -16.12
N PRO A 690 -58.09 45.88 -14.96
CA PRO A 690 -57.90 47.06 -14.14
C PRO A 690 -56.43 47.21 -13.73
N ASP A 691 -55.85 48.36 -13.95
CA ASP A 691 -54.50 48.66 -13.54
C ASP A 691 -54.52 49.01 -12.04
N ILE A 692 -54.41 47.97 -11.20
CA ILE A 692 -54.55 48.10 -9.74
C ILE A 692 -53.21 48.62 -9.13
N SER A 693 -52.12 48.62 -9.88
CA SER A 693 -50.82 49.06 -9.41
C SER A 693 -50.26 50.18 -10.31
N PRO A 694 -49.86 51.30 -9.76
CA PRO A 694 -49.19 52.36 -10.52
C PRO A 694 -47.76 51.99 -10.96
N ILE A 695 -47.26 50.85 -10.50
CA ILE A 695 -45.94 50.39 -10.82
C ILE A 695 -46.03 48.95 -11.35
N ASN A 696 -45.58 48.74 -12.58
CA ASN A 696 -45.51 47.42 -13.18
C ASN A 696 -44.04 46.87 -13.09
N ILE A 697 -43.83 45.73 -12.37
CA ILE A 697 -42.54 45.08 -12.24
C ILE A 697 -42.43 44.04 -13.35
N GLN A 698 -41.54 44.29 -14.34
CA GLN A 698 -41.20 43.31 -15.36
C GLN A 698 -39.94 42.56 -14.92
N MET A 699 -40.08 41.29 -14.54
CA MET A 699 -38.98 40.39 -14.20
C MET A 699 -38.24 40.01 -15.47
N ARG A 700 -36.95 40.31 -15.52
CA ARG A 700 -36.04 39.89 -16.61
C ARG A 700 -34.88 39.12 -16.07
N TYR A 701 -34.84 37.83 -16.36
CA TYR A 701 -33.73 36.99 -16.00
C TYR A 701 -32.55 37.21 -16.96
N ARG A 702 -31.32 37.37 -16.40
CA ARG A 702 -30.10 37.57 -17.15
C ARG A 702 -29.22 36.31 -16.94
N TYR A 703 -28.50 35.89 -17.95
CA TYR A 703 -27.55 34.77 -17.95
C TYR A 703 -28.14 33.32 -17.98
N ASN A 704 -29.28 33.08 -17.35
CA ASN A 704 -30.01 31.79 -17.40
C ASN A 704 -31.49 32.13 -17.56
N GLN A 705 -31.89 32.40 -18.80
CA GLN A 705 -33.26 32.89 -19.11
C GLN A 705 -34.30 31.79 -18.90
N ASP A 706 -33.95 30.57 -19.17
CA ASP A 706 -34.81 29.39 -19.02
C ASP A 706 -34.92 28.90 -17.57
N PHE A 707 -34.15 29.48 -16.66
CA PHE A 707 -34.14 29.13 -15.24
C PHE A 707 -33.79 27.63 -14.95
N LYS A 708 -33.02 26.99 -15.83
CA LYS A 708 -32.63 25.57 -15.70
C LYS A 708 -31.43 25.40 -14.80
N SER A 709 -31.53 24.47 -13.85
CA SER A 709 -30.45 24.14 -12.92
C SER A 709 -29.17 23.66 -13.59
N ILE A 710 -29.27 22.99 -14.73
CA ILE A 710 -28.14 22.42 -15.46
C ILE A 710 -27.09 23.47 -15.83
N TYR A 711 -27.48 24.69 -16.20
CA TYR A 711 -26.57 25.80 -16.53
C TYR A 711 -25.80 26.34 -15.33
N ALA A 712 -26.27 26.09 -14.11
CA ALA A 712 -25.61 26.50 -12.87
C ALA A 712 -24.83 25.36 -12.25
N MET A 713 -25.33 24.10 -12.35
CA MET A 713 -24.77 22.94 -11.69
C MET A 713 -23.62 22.34 -12.46
N VAL A 714 -23.72 22.17 -13.78
CA VAL A 714 -22.63 21.58 -14.58
C VAL A 714 -21.31 22.35 -14.41
N PRO A 715 -21.26 23.71 -14.52
CA PRO A 715 -20.01 24.43 -14.24
C PRO A 715 -19.53 24.34 -12.81
N ALA A 716 -20.39 24.02 -11.84
CA ALA A 716 -20.02 23.90 -10.43
C ALA A 716 -19.56 22.48 -10.06
N VAL A 717 -20.03 21.47 -10.77
CA VAL A 717 -19.57 20.07 -10.60
C VAL A 717 -18.14 19.88 -11.10
N LEU A 718 -17.70 20.62 -12.15
CA LEU A 718 -16.33 20.56 -12.63
C LEU A 718 -15.30 20.79 -11.51
N PRO A 719 -15.33 21.89 -10.74
CA PRO A 719 -14.44 22.12 -9.61
C PRO A 719 -14.51 21.03 -8.56
N MET A 720 -15.69 20.51 -8.27
CA MET A 720 -15.88 19.47 -7.27
C MET A 720 -15.18 18.16 -7.66
N LEU A 721 -15.27 17.75 -8.92
CA LEU A 721 -14.58 16.54 -9.40
C LEU A 721 -13.07 16.74 -9.52
N LEU A 722 -12.64 17.94 -9.92
CA LEU A 722 -11.22 18.28 -10.04
C LEU A 722 -10.52 18.54 -8.69
N ILE A 723 -11.24 18.68 -7.59
CA ILE A 723 -10.60 18.63 -6.28
C ILE A 723 -10.56 17.21 -5.73
N PHE A 724 -11.60 16.45 -5.93
CA PHE A 724 -11.78 15.12 -5.34
C PHE A 724 -10.79 14.10 -5.90
N ILE A 725 -10.83 13.83 -7.21
CA ILE A 725 -10.07 12.76 -7.84
C ILE A 725 -8.56 13.02 -7.82
N PRO A 726 -8.05 14.22 -8.23
CA PRO A 726 -6.63 14.49 -8.22
C PRO A 726 -6.01 14.43 -6.81
N SER A 727 -6.74 14.94 -5.80
CA SER A 727 -6.25 14.90 -4.42
C SER A 727 -6.12 13.47 -3.90
N ILE A 728 -7.10 12.60 -4.17
CA ILE A 728 -7.05 11.19 -3.77
C ILE A 728 -5.91 10.46 -4.46
N LEU A 729 -5.78 10.61 -5.78
CA LEU A 729 -4.73 9.93 -6.53
C LEU A 729 -3.34 10.31 -6.02
N MET A 730 -3.11 11.58 -5.74
CA MET A 730 -1.85 12.05 -5.19
C MET A 730 -1.60 11.55 -3.77
N ALA A 731 -2.62 11.58 -2.91
CA ALA A 731 -2.50 11.07 -1.55
C ALA A 731 -2.17 9.58 -1.52
N LEU A 732 -2.86 8.77 -2.32
CA LEU A 732 -2.62 7.33 -2.45
C LEU A 732 -1.21 7.02 -2.97
N SER A 733 -0.70 7.80 -3.93
CA SER A 733 0.64 7.60 -4.49
C SER A 733 1.74 7.75 -3.43
N VAL A 734 1.64 8.75 -2.57
CA VAL A 734 2.63 8.98 -1.52
C VAL A 734 2.50 7.98 -0.38
N VAL A 735 1.26 7.69 0.05
CA VAL A 735 1.01 6.74 1.14
C VAL A 735 1.41 5.32 0.75
N ARG A 736 1.22 4.93 -0.52
CA ARG A 736 1.69 3.64 -1.03
C ARG A 736 3.21 3.49 -0.89
N GLU A 737 4.00 4.52 -1.17
CA GLU A 737 5.46 4.47 -0.95
C GLU A 737 5.82 4.32 0.53
N LYS A 738 5.03 4.93 1.43
CA LYS A 738 5.22 4.75 2.87
C LYS A 738 4.91 3.32 3.31
N GLU A 739 3.80 2.74 2.86
CA GLU A 739 3.40 1.36 3.19
C GLU A 739 4.39 0.33 2.64
N LEU A 740 4.87 0.52 1.41
CA LEU A 740 5.83 -0.39 0.78
C LEU A 740 7.27 -0.18 1.28
N GLY A 741 7.53 0.88 2.04
CA GLY A 741 8.86 1.24 2.54
C GLY A 741 9.77 1.89 1.50
N SER A 742 9.35 2.04 0.25
CA SER A 742 10.17 2.66 -0.81
C SER A 742 10.40 4.17 -0.62
N ILE A 743 9.69 4.81 0.31
CA ILE A 743 9.96 6.20 0.74
C ILE A 743 11.38 6.36 1.29
N THR A 744 12.00 5.28 1.78
CA THR A 744 13.41 5.27 2.24
C THR A 744 14.37 5.71 1.15
N ASN A 745 14.05 5.44 -0.14
CA ASN A 745 14.84 5.93 -1.27
C ASN A 745 14.92 7.46 -1.33
N PHE A 746 13.85 8.16 -0.95
CA PHE A 746 13.88 9.62 -0.83
C PHE A 746 14.79 10.08 0.31
N TYR A 747 14.85 9.34 1.42
CA TYR A 747 15.69 9.67 2.56
C TYR A 747 17.18 9.48 2.27
N ALA A 748 17.52 8.38 1.59
CA ALA A 748 18.89 7.97 1.28
C ALA A 748 19.51 8.70 0.06
N THR A 749 18.71 9.42 -0.76
CA THR A 749 19.20 10.07 -1.99
C THR A 749 19.35 11.59 -1.84
N PRO A 750 20.17 12.27 -2.68
CA PRO A 750 20.40 13.71 -2.61
C PRO A 750 19.22 14.57 -3.10
N VAL A 751 18.04 14.00 -3.28
CA VAL A 751 16.84 14.68 -3.78
C VAL A 751 16.31 15.67 -2.74
N THR A 752 15.99 16.89 -3.17
CA THR A 752 15.41 17.92 -2.30
C THR A 752 13.90 17.71 -2.13
N ARG A 753 13.33 18.30 -1.07
CA ARG A 753 11.88 18.24 -0.82
C ARG A 753 11.05 18.82 -1.96
N LEU A 754 11.54 19.90 -2.60
CA LEU A 754 10.88 20.54 -3.73
C LEU A 754 10.92 19.64 -4.98
N GLU A 755 12.07 19.04 -5.28
CA GLU A 755 12.21 18.11 -6.42
C GLU A 755 11.28 16.92 -6.29
N PHE A 756 11.18 16.35 -5.08
CA PHE A 756 10.27 15.24 -4.80
C PHE A 756 8.80 15.67 -4.93
N LEU A 757 8.40 16.80 -4.32
CA LEU A 757 7.04 17.31 -4.37
C LEU A 757 6.59 17.56 -5.81
N VAL A 758 7.34 18.39 -6.54
CA VAL A 758 6.97 18.79 -7.90
C VAL A 758 7.09 17.61 -8.87
N GLY A 759 8.17 16.81 -8.76
CA GLY A 759 8.37 15.63 -9.59
C GLY A 759 7.24 14.62 -9.46
N LYS A 760 6.74 14.41 -8.24
CA LYS A 760 5.59 13.53 -7.99
C LYS A 760 4.26 14.11 -8.47
N GLN A 761 4.04 15.42 -8.31
CA GLN A 761 2.80 16.08 -8.72
C GLN A 761 2.61 16.14 -10.23
N LEU A 762 3.69 16.30 -10.99
CA LEU A 762 3.64 16.63 -12.41
C LEU A 762 2.82 15.63 -13.26
N PRO A 763 2.97 14.29 -13.12
CA PRO A 763 2.13 13.33 -13.84
C PRO A 763 0.63 13.42 -13.48
N TYR A 764 0.33 13.67 -12.19
CA TYR A 764 -1.05 13.81 -11.73
C TYR A 764 -1.70 15.10 -12.21
N ILE A 765 -0.94 16.19 -12.34
CA ILE A 765 -1.41 17.43 -12.97
C ILE A 765 -1.77 17.16 -14.43
N VAL A 766 -0.90 16.47 -15.18
CA VAL A 766 -1.14 16.16 -16.59
C VAL A 766 -2.40 15.31 -16.77
N ILE A 767 -2.54 14.21 -16.01
CA ILE A 767 -3.71 13.33 -16.15
C ILE A 767 -5.01 14.04 -15.71
N SER A 768 -4.94 14.89 -14.70
CA SER A 768 -6.09 15.67 -14.24
C SER A 768 -6.49 16.75 -15.24
N MET A 769 -5.55 17.30 -15.98
CA MET A 769 -5.87 18.22 -17.10
C MET A 769 -6.53 17.47 -18.26
N VAL A 770 -6.16 16.23 -18.52
CA VAL A 770 -6.90 15.37 -19.47
C VAL A 770 -8.31 15.10 -18.93
N GLY A 771 -8.45 14.81 -17.64
CA GLY A 771 -9.76 14.71 -16.98
C GLY A 771 -10.60 15.98 -17.12
N PHE A 772 -10.00 17.17 -16.93
CA PHE A 772 -10.65 18.44 -17.16
C PHE A 772 -11.16 18.58 -18.62
N LEU A 773 -10.37 18.17 -19.61
CA LEU A 773 -10.80 18.20 -21.01
C LEU A 773 -11.99 17.25 -21.25
N ILE A 774 -11.99 16.06 -20.66
CA ILE A 774 -13.12 15.13 -20.72
C ILE A 774 -14.38 15.77 -20.11
N LEU A 775 -14.26 16.39 -18.93
CA LEU A 775 -15.37 17.09 -18.28
C LEU A 775 -15.91 18.23 -19.13
N LEU A 776 -15.01 19.00 -19.75
CA LEU A 776 -15.40 20.10 -20.65
C LEU A 776 -16.14 19.58 -21.88
N VAL A 777 -15.66 18.49 -22.51
CA VAL A 777 -16.33 17.85 -23.65
C VAL A 777 -17.71 17.34 -23.22
N LEU A 778 -17.84 16.70 -22.08
CA LEU A 778 -19.13 16.24 -21.56
C LEU A 778 -20.09 17.41 -21.28
N ALA A 779 -19.59 18.49 -20.68
CA ALA A 779 -20.39 19.69 -20.44
C ALA A 779 -21.00 20.24 -21.73
N VAL A 780 -20.23 20.27 -22.81
CA VAL A 780 -20.67 20.78 -24.12
C VAL A 780 -21.52 19.75 -24.88
N SER A 781 -21.07 18.49 -24.98
CA SER A 781 -21.68 17.50 -25.87
C SER A 781 -22.91 16.82 -25.27
N VAL A 782 -22.89 16.52 -24.00
CA VAL A 782 -23.97 15.77 -23.31
C VAL A 782 -24.94 16.71 -22.62
N PHE A 783 -24.41 17.70 -21.90
CA PHE A 783 -25.25 18.63 -21.14
C PHE A 783 -25.66 19.88 -21.93
N GLY A 784 -25.08 20.15 -23.10
CA GLY A 784 -25.40 21.30 -23.91
C GLY A 784 -25.03 22.65 -23.27
N VAL A 785 -24.11 22.64 -22.30
CA VAL A 785 -23.68 23.84 -21.56
C VAL A 785 -22.39 24.36 -22.19
N TYR A 786 -22.50 25.42 -22.95
CA TYR A 786 -21.37 26.00 -23.69
C TYR A 786 -20.69 27.11 -22.89
N PRO A 787 -19.33 27.11 -22.81
CA PRO A 787 -18.61 28.24 -22.23
C PRO A 787 -18.79 29.50 -23.11
N LYS A 788 -19.27 30.58 -22.50
CA LYS A 788 -19.50 31.86 -23.18
C LYS A 788 -18.29 32.78 -23.19
N GLY A 789 -17.37 32.55 -22.26
CA GLY A 789 -16.11 33.30 -22.11
C GLY A 789 -14.88 32.55 -22.68
N SER A 790 -13.69 33.04 -22.35
CA SER A 790 -12.43 32.53 -22.87
C SER A 790 -12.07 31.12 -22.31
N LEU A 791 -11.95 30.14 -23.22
CA LEU A 791 -11.48 28.81 -22.89
C LEU A 791 -10.05 28.80 -22.36
N LEU A 792 -9.20 29.72 -22.82
CA LEU A 792 -7.83 29.86 -22.33
C LEU A 792 -7.83 30.25 -20.85
N THR A 793 -8.64 31.22 -20.46
CA THR A 793 -8.81 31.65 -19.06
C THR A 793 -9.31 30.50 -18.20
N LEU A 794 -10.29 29.73 -18.68
CA LEU A 794 -10.80 28.55 -17.97
C LEU A 794 -9.71 27.48 -17.78
N SER A 795 -8.93 27.18 -18.84
CA SER A 795 -7.86 26.19 -18.82
C SER A 795 -6.71 26.61 -17.90
N LEU A 796 -6.33 27.89 -17.88
CA LEU A 796 -5.34 28.43 -16.94
C LEU A 796 -5.82 28.33 -15.48
N GLY A 797 -7.11 28.65 -15.26
CA GLY A 797 -7.73 28.46 -13.93
C GLY A 797 -7.74 26.99 -13.51
N ALA A 798 -8.09 26.07 -14.44
CA ALA A 798 -8.06 24.63 -14.18
C ALA A 798 -6.65 24.13 -13.86
N LEU A 799 -5.63 24.57 -14.61
CA LEU A 799 -4.23 24.19 -14.36
C LEU A 799 -3.77 24.63 -12.97
N LEU A 800 -4.04 25.89 -12.62
CA LEU A 800 -3.69 26.41 -11.30
C LEU A 800 -4.45 25.64 -10.20
N TYR A 801 -5.73 25.39 -10.41
CA TYR A 801 -6.59 24.65 -9.47
C TYR A 801 -6.13 23.19 -9.28
N VAL A 802 -5.85 22.47 -10.36
CA VAL A 802 -5.37 21.08 -10.30
C VAL A 802 -4.02 21.00 -9.60
N THR A 803 -3.14 21.98 -9.78
CA THR A 803 -1.87 22.05 -9.07
C THR A 803 -2.09 22.23 -7.56
N ILE A 804 -3.08 23.02 -7.15
CA ILE A 804 -3.45 23.18 -5.74
C ILE A 804 -4.04 21.86 -5.19
N THR A 805 -4.95 21.24 -5.94
CA THR A 805 -5.64 20.03 -5.46
C THR A 805 -4.73 18.82 -5.32
N THR A 806 -3.78 18.65 -6.24
CA THR A 806 -2.70 17.66 -6.07
C THR A 806 -1.81 18.00 -4.87
N GLY A 807 -1.55 19.29 -4.60
CA GLY A 807 -0.87 19.76 -3.39
C GLY A 807 -1.63 19.42 -2.10
N ILE A 808 -2.95 19.57 -2.10
CA ILE A 808 -3.82 19.14 -0.98
C ILE A 808 -3.70 17.63 -0.75
N GLY A 809 -3.75 16.82 -1.81
CA GLY A 809 -3.56 15.36 -1.72
C GLY A 809 -2.20 15.00 -1.11
N PHE A 810 -1.15 15.69 -1.54
CA PHE A 810 0.19 15.53 -0.96
C PHE A 810 0.21 15.91 0.54
N LEU A 811 -0.40 17.03 0.89
CA LEU A 811 -0.52 17.48 2.27
C LEU A 811 -1.23 16.43 3.14
N MET A 812 -2.38 15.92 2.68
CA MET A 812 -3.14 14.88 3.38
C MET A 812 -2.33 13.61 3.58
N SER A 813 -1.53 13.23 2.59
CA SER A 813 -0.64 12.06 2.69
C SER A 813 0.36 12.16 3.85
N SER A 814 0.69 13.38 4.30
CA SER A 814 1.65 13.57 5.41
C SER A 814 1.10 13.09 6.76
N PHE A 815 -0.21 13.11 6.93
CA PHE A 815 -0.91 12.69 8.16
C PHE A 815 -1.35 11.23 8.14
N MET A 816 -1.42 10.59 6.97
CA MET A 816 -1.97 9.26 6.80
C MET A 816 -0.86 8.21 6.67
N LYS A 817 -1.06 7.04 7.31
CA LYS A 817 -0.13 5.91 7.28
C LYS A 817 -0.58 4.80 6.33
N THR A 818 -1.90 4.65 6.10
CA THR A 818 -2.47 3.59 5.26
C THR A 818 -3.25 4.16 4.07
N GLN A 819 -3.30 3.42 2.97
CA GLN A 819 -4.04 3.82 1.76
C GLN A 819 -5.53 4.00 2.03
N ILE A 820 -6.14 3.16 2.89
CA ILE A 820 -7.55 3.27 3.25
C ILE A 820 -7.81 4.59 4.00
N ALA A 821 -6.96 4.92 4.98
CA ALA A 821 -7.07 6.19 5.69
C ALA A 821 -6.84 7.39 4.77
N ALA A 822 -5.91 7.28 3.82
CA ALA A 822 -5.65 8.33 2.83
C ALA A 822 -6.85 8.56 1.91
N LEU A 823 -7.48 7.49 1.43
CA LEU A 823 -8.68 7.58 0.60
C LEU A 823 -9.82 8.28 1.37
N ALA A 824 -10.18 7.75 2.53
CA ALA A 824 -11.31 8.26 3.32
C ALA A 824 -11.06 9.69 3.83
N GLY A 825 -9.89 9.94 4.40
CA GLY A 825 -9.54 11.25 4.95
C GLY A 825 -9.46 12.34 3.87
N THR A 826 -8.86 12.04 2.72
CA THR A 826 -8.80 12.99 1.60
C THR A 826 -10.19 13.25 1.01
N ALA A 827 -11.02 12.21 0.87
CA ALA A 827 -12.38 12.35 0.40
C ALA A 827 -13.21 13.28 1.30
N ILE A 828 -13.18 13.04 2.61
CA ILE A 828 -13.90 13.87 3.59
C ILE A 828 -13.39 15.33 3.55
N PHE A 829 -12.08 15.51 3.58
CA PHE A 829 -11.47 16.85 3.59
C PHE A 829 -11.75 17.65 2.32
N THR A 830 -11.89 16.99 1.17
CA THR A 830 -12.12 17.67 -0.11
C THR A 830 -13.60 17.86 -0.42
N LEU A 831 -14.45 16.84 -0.23
CA LEU A 831 -15.87 16.91 -0.61
C LEU A 831 -16.72 17.76 0.35
N LEU A 832 -16.57 17.56 1.67
CA LEU A 832 -17.40 18.26 2.65
C LEU A 832 -17.30 19.78 2.53
N PRO A 833 -16.10 20.40 2.50
CA PRO A 833 -15.99 21.83 2.34
C PRO A 833 -16.43 22.30 0.95
N THR A 834 -16.18 21.51 -0.10
CA THR A 834 -16.59 21.88 -1.46
C THR A 834 -18.11 21.95 -1.59
N VAL A 835 -18.84 21.00 -1.04
CA VAL A 835 -20.30 20.96 -1.16
C VAL A 835 -20.97 22.01 -0.29
N ASN A 836 -20.50 22.21 0.95
CA ASN A 836 -21.20 23.02 1.93
C ASN A 836 -20.71 24.47 2.01
N PHE A 837 -19.44 24.76 1.68
CA PHE A 837 -18.85 26.07 1.97
C PHE A 837 -18.25 26.79 0.76
N SER A 838 -18.17 26.15 -0.42
CA SER A 838 -17.48 26.74 -1.58
C SER A 838 -18.38 27.47 -2.56
N GLY A 839 -19.65 27.70 -2.24
CA GLY A 839 -20.56 28.34 -3.17
C GLY A 839 -21.22 27.40 -4.18
N LEU A 840 -21.13 26.07 -3.97
CA LEU A 840 -21.80 25.09 -4.83
C LEU A 840 -23.32 25.22 -4.69
N LYS A 841 -23.80 25.19 -3.46
CA LYS A 841 -25.21 25.23 -3.09
C LYS A 841 -25.64 26.67 -2.77
N ASP A 842 -24.99 27.27 -1.79
CA ASP A 842 -25.28 28.61 -1.32
C ASP A 842 -24.06 29.52 -1.54
N PRO A 843 -24.26 30.81 -1.95
CA PRO A 843 -23.14 31.73 -2.12
C PRO A 843 -22.34 31.89 -0.82
N VAL A 844 -20.99 31.96 -0.92
CA VAL A 844 -20.13 32.13 0.25
C VAL A 844 -20.46 33.40 1.05
N SER A 845 -20.98 34.42 0.38
CA SER A 845 -21.43 35.68 1.01
C SER A 845 -22.62 35.50 1.95
N SER A 846 -23.39 34.43 1.83
CA SER A 846 -24.53 34.13 2.70
C SER A 846 -24.16 33.25 3.89
N LEU A 847 -22.91 32.77 3.97
CA LEU A 847 -22.42 31.95 5.06
C LEU A 847 -21.97 32.82 6.24
N GLU A 848 -22.17 32.35 7.45
CA GLU A 848 -21.78 33.01 8.67
C GLU A 848 -20.76 32.18 9.49
N GLY A 849 -19.99 32.84 10.34
CA GLY A 849 -19.09 32.21 11.29
C GLY A 849 -17.98 31.36 10.65
N VAL A 850 -17.79 30.13 11.17
CA VAL A 850 -16.75 29.19 10.71
C VAL A 850 -16.95 28.78 9.25
N GLY A 851 -18.22 28.68 8.79
CA GLY A 851 -18.52 28.30 7.40
C GLY A 851 -18.02 29.33 6.40
N ALA A 852 -18.21 30.63 6.68
CA ALA A 852 -17.65 31.70 5.86
C ALA A 852 -16.13 31.68 5.81
N PHE A 853 -15.47 31.50 6.97
CA PHE A 853 -14.01 31.41 7.07
C PHE A 853 -13.45 30.25 6.21
N VAL A 854 -14.04 29.06 6.32
CA VAL A 854 -13.68 27.91 5.49
C VAL A 854 -13.89 28.21 4.02
N GLY A 855 -15.05 28.80 3.65
CA GLY A 855 -15.37 29.15 2.27
C GLY A 855 -14.36 30.11 1.64
N TYR A 856 -13.85 31.09 2.37
CA TYR A 856 -12.84 32.02 1.86
C TYR A 856 -11.43 31.43 1.75
N ILE A 857 -11.07 30.40 2.53
CA ILE A 857 -9.76 29.76 2.45
C ILE A 857 -9.75 28.65 1.40
N PHE A 858 -10.90 28.06 1.10
CA PHE A 858 -10.97 26.86 0.31
C PHE A 858 -10.85 27.14 -1.21
N PRO A 859 -9.95 26.46 -1.95
CA PRO A 859 -9.66 26.81 -3.34
C PRO A 859 -10.83 26.56 -4.29
N ALA A 860 -11.76 25.67 -3.94
CA ALA A 860 -12.92 25.38 -4.77
C ALA A 860 -13.82 26.60 -4.97
N THR A 861 -13.93 27.48 -3.98
CA THR A 861 -14.70 28.72 -4.06
C THR A 861 -14.30 29.57 -5.26
N TYR A 862 -13.02 29.80 -5.40
CA TYR A 862 -12.48 30.64 -6.47
C TYR A 862 -12.61 30.00 -7.84
N PHE A 863 -12.39 28.69 -7.93
CA PHE A 863 -12.52 28.00 -9.21
C PHE A 863 -13.99 27.78 -9.62
N ILE A 864 -14.93 27.67 -8.66
CA ILE A 864 -16.38 27.71 -8.95
C ILE A 864 -16.77 29.09 -9.53
N ASN A 865 -16.26 30.18 -8.97
CA ASN A 865 -16.48 31.52 -9.48
C ASN A 865 -15.95 31.67 -10.92
N ILE A 866 -14.72 31.19 -11.17
CA ILE A 866 -14.12 31.22 -12.52
C ILE A 866 -14.97 30.39 -13.49
N SER A 867 -15.31 29.14 -13.12
CA SER A 867 -16.08 28.25 -13.97
C SER A 867 -17.45 28.80 -14.29
N ARG A 868 -18.25 29.15 -13.27
CA ARG A 868 -19.57 29.77 -13.47
C ARG A 868 -19.49 31.12 -14.21
N GLY A 869 -18.47 31.93 -13.91
CA GLY A 869 -18.25 33.21 -14.59
C GLY A 869 -18.04 33.06 -16.09
N ILE A 870 -17.22 32.08 -16.49
CA ILE A 870 -16.90 31.82 -17.89
C ILE A 870 -18.07 31.13 -18.60
N PHE A 871 -18.69 30.12 -18.02
CA PHE A 871 -19.81 29.42 -18.63
C PHE A 871 -21.08 30.27 -18.75
N SER A 872 -21.42 30.99 -17.68
CA SER A 872 -22.72 31.68 -17.62
C SER A 872 -22.68 33.18 -17.97
N LYS A 873 -21.61 33.88 -17.52
CA LYS A 873 -21.56 35.35 -17.54
C LYS A 873 -20.60 35.93 -18.56
N SER A 874 -19.82 35.08 -19.28
CA SER A 874 -18.81 35.53 -20.24
C SER A 874 -17.74 36.47 -19.65
N LEU A 875 -17.36 36.23 -18.39
CA LEU A 875 -16.34 37.04 -17.72
C LEU A 875 -14.98 36.87 -18.37
N ALA A 876 -14.24 38.00 -18.46
CA ALA A 876 -12.87 38.02 -18.95
C ALA A 876 -11.85 37.79 -17.81
N PHE A 877 -10.58 37.64 -18.15
CA PHE A 877 -9.51 37.49 -17.14
C PHE A 877 -9.42 38.70 -16.21
N GLU A 878 -9.69 39.90 -16.74
CA GLU A 878 -9.69 41.16 -15.97
C GLU A 878 -10.72 41.16 -14.84
N ASP A 879 -11.85 40.47 -15.03
CA ASP A 879 -12.91 40.37 -14.02
C ASP A 879 -12.58 39.34 -12.95
N LEU A 880 -11.78 38.32 -13.32
CA LEU A 880 -11.49 37.13 -12.51
C LEU A 880 -10.11 37.19 -11.84
N TYR A 881 -9.32 38.24 -12.04
CA TYR A 881 -7.94 38.33 -11.56
C TYR A 881 -7.81 38.12 -10.04
N ARG A 882 -8.81 38.52 -9.26
CA ARG A 882 -8.86 38.35 -7.81
C ARG A 882 -8.94 36.87 -7.42
N ASP A 883 -9.76 36.09 -8.13
CA ASP A 883 -9.88 34.64 -7.90
C ASP A 883 -8.58 33.91 -8.27
N PHE A 884 -7.93 34.30 -9.38
CA PHE A 884 -6.63 33.79 -9.77
C PHE A 884 -5.53 34.14 -8.73
N MET A 885 -5.53 35.37 -8.22
CA MET A 885 -4.57 35.81 -7.21
C MET A 885 -4.75 35.03 -5.90
N ALA A 886 -5.99 34.84 -5.46
CA ALA A 886 -6.31 34.06 -4.27
C ALA A 886 -5.82 32.58 -4.44
N MET A 887 -6.09 31.96 -5.58
CA MET A 887 -5.59 30.61 -5.87
C MET A 887 -4.06 30.56 -5.91
N ALA A 888 -3.39 31.54 -6.48
CA ALA A 888 -1.93 31.60 -6.51
C ALA A 888 -1.33 31.69 -5.09
N ILE A 889 -1.93 32.48 -4.21
CA ILE A 889 -1.55 32.58 -2.80
C ILE A 889 -1.76 31.21 -2.11
N ILE A 890 -2.91 30.58 -2.31
CA ILE A 890 -3.23 29.26 -1.74
C ILE A 890 -2.21 28.20 -2.22
N LEU A 891 -1.84 28.22 -3.50
CA LEU A 891 -0.83 27.32 -4.05
C LEU A 891 0.51 27.45 -3.31
N VAL A 892 0.97 28.70 -3.14
CA VAL A 892 2.24 28.95 -2.42
C VAL A 892 2.15 28.46 -0.98
N VAL A 893 1.05 28.77 -0.29
CA VAL A 893 0.85 28.35 1.11
C VAL A 893 0.85 26.82 1.23
N ILE A 894 0.05 26.12 0.41
CA ILE A 894 -0.03 24.65 0.43
C ILE A 894 1.31 24.02 0.10
N SER A 895 2.03 24.55 -0.90
CA SER A 895 3.35 24.04 -1.27
C SER A 895 4.36 24.22 -0.15
N LEU A 896 4.38 25.37 0.52
CA LEU A 896 5.26 25.62 1.66
C LEU A 896 4.94 24.73 2.85
N VAL A 897 3.66 24.60 3.21
CA VAL A 897 3.23 23.72 4.31
C VAL A 897 3.56 22.26 3.99
N SER A 898 3.33 21.81 2.75
CA SER A 898 3.67 20.46 2.32
C SER A 898 5.17 20.17 2.40
N MET A 899 6.01 21.14 2.00
CA MET A 899 7.47 21.03 2.13
C MET A 899 7.94 21.01 3.60
N MET A 900 7.29 21.77 4.48
CA MET A 900 7.61 21.78 5.91
C MET A 900 7.26 20.44 6.58
N LEU A 901 6.10 19.89 6.25
CA LEU A 901 5.61 18.62 6.82
C LEU A 901 6.30 17.39 6.23
N LEU A 902 6.86 17.50 5.02
CA LEU A 902 7.62 16.41 4.41
C LEU A 902 8.95 16.23 5.16
N LYS A 903 9.02 15.16 5.96
CA LYS A 903 10.27 14.79 6.64
C LYS A 903 11.23 14.16 5.63
N LYS A 904 12.52 14.47 5.73
CA LYS A 904 13.59 13.82 4.93
C LYS A 904 14.39 12.81 5.75
N GLN A 905 13.91 12.45 6.90
CA GLN A 905 14.44 11.41 7.77
C GLN A 905 13.25 10.73 8.47
N GLU A 906 13.43 9.48 8.78
CA GLU A 906 12.52 8.72 9.62
C GLU A 906 12.67 9.11 11.09
N SER A 907 11.56 9.36 11.78
CA SER A 907 11.55 9.78 13.20
C SER A 907 11.37 8.60 14.11
#